data_64ac126f8d70ef7d5935571a6333dcaa
#
_entry.id   64ac126f8d70ef7d5935571a6333dcaa
#
_cell.length_a   1.000
_cell.length_b   1.000
_cell.length_c   1.000
_cell.angle_alpha   90.00
_cell.angle_beta   90.00
_cell.angle_gamma   90.00
#
_symmetry.space_group_name_H-M   'P 1'
#
loop_
_entity.id
_entity.type
_entity.pdbx_description
1 polymer ?
#
loop_
_entity_poly.entity_id
_entity_poly.type
_entity_poly.pdbx_seq_one_letter_code
_entity_poly.pdbx_strand_id
1 'polypeptide(L)'
;MIHSVFITFLLLTSFYSYGQVPTLDRHNSFPVSDSNINLDSTPNADWNALYLSTLTRSPSRALNMLQTRYTSLNHYGDKLYLSSLLYEYMSHRSQPFYGIASNNSEYQAIEKAFISALVKDRQGHYEDAQQGFLTLLTKMQSRNDITGRALLKYQLCRSLNEQAKYHQANYYCSALQSDFQNLVDPVLPKFVTYRVIANNHHFRSDYQAALNTYLSLIKVFPQGHDISGIYNDVGNLLKELKQYEKSEQYLKEALILRADTSALMKAQVHHSLAELYLSQSQSNLAIKHFQKARTMLSASPHNYGIALTNLGLGKAYTQTHDYELAKTYLVESLSASNELNNNVIRINAYLALSDMFEEQQLTTEALNYAQQALELAEQVTRLKYVAQALLQLSDIHQSLNGYQQAFYYYQRHSAIQLKARDIDNRLAFEALDLTHAKYEQELKNSFLTHQTKLDRLRIEKMEHQRWMYNIIMFVLLCAASFTVLANKTIRARAAIDAMTKAYNRTEIIRRIKRVRHCQKNKKQHVLVLLDLDKFKEINDEHGHPTGDIALVHVSNQIRKHLVKGELFGRLGGEEFLIMLTDTKPSEVRERVEELHYAISNSIFLSESKKPLNVTASFAYLATSNALSDFDDLYSVLDQALYQAKSNGRNCIIDAYNEPIDIPEAIYTQSVYEPTQS
;
A
#
# COMPACT_ATOMS: atom_id res chain seq x y z
N MET A 1 -20.98 18.26 -16.03
CA MET A 1 -20.91 17.13 -16.95
C MET A 1 -19.52 16.92 -17.57
N ILE A 2 -18.45 17.45 -16.96
CA ILE A 2 -17.05 17.31 -17.45
C ILE A 2 -16.13 16.95 -16.26
N HIS A 3 -16.59 16.06 -15.37
CA HIS A 3 -15.92 15.81 -14.07
C HIS A 3 -14.98 14.65 -14.05
N SER A 4 -14.81 13.94 -15.13
CA SER A 4 -14.22 12.61 -15.08
C SER A 4 -13.17 12.28 -16.13
N VAL A 5 -12.82 13.18 -17.00
CA VAL A 5 -11.84 12.88 -18.08
C VAL A 5 -10.42 12.71 -17.56
N PHE A 6 -10.13 13.08 -16.30
CA PHE A 6 -8.75 13.22 -15.81
C PHE A 6 -8.23 12.07 -14.93
N ILE A 7 -9.10 11.17 -14.47
CA ILE A 7 -8.66 10.05 -13.63
C ILE A 7 -8.29 8.82 -14.48
N THR A 8 -8.83 8.73 -15.71
CA THR A 8 -8.66 7.57 -16.61
C THR A 8 -7.23 7.36 -17.10
N PHE A 9 -6.41 8.35 -16.98
CA PHE A 9 -5.04 8.36 -17.49
C PHE A 9 -4.00 7.72 -16.55
N LEU A 10 -4.41 7.35 -15.36
CA LEU A 10 -3.49 6.98 -14.29
C LEU A 10 -2.96 5.56 -14.34
N LEU A 11 -3.66 4.65 -14.96
CA LEU A 11 -3.32 3.23 -14.91
C LEU A 11 -2.80 2.64 -16.23
N LEU A 12 -3.06 3.30 -17.34
CA LEU A 12 -2.62 2.81 -18.66
C LEU A 12 -1.34 3.50 -19.17
N THR A 13 -0.98 4.64 -18.67
CA THR A 13 0.18 5.41 -19.14
C THR A 13 1.51 5.05 -18.49
N SER A 14 1.53 4.13 -17.52
CA SER A 14 2.81 3.50 -17.18
C SER A 14 3.45 2.75 -18.36
N PHE A 15 2.69 2.57 -19.44
CA PHE A 15 3.14 1.92 -20.66
C PHE A 15 3.54 2.86 -21.80
N TYR A 16 3.09 4.12 -21.79
CA TYR A 16 3.25 4.98 -22.95
C TYR A 16 3.63 6.41 -22.61
N SER A 17 4.79 6.62 -22.04
CA SER A 17 5.43 7.92 -22.19
C SER A 17 6.19 7.93 -23.52
N TYR A 18 5.52 8.30 -24.58
CA TYR A 18 6.23 8.71 -25.79
C TYR A 18 6.94 10.02 -25.49
N GLY A 19 8.25 9.93 -25.29
CA GLY A 19 9.13 11.04 -25.53
C GLY A 19 8.89 11.54 -26.96
N GLN A 20 8.92 12.85 -27.17
CA GLN A 20 9.02 13.43 -28.49
C GLN A 20 10.07 12.65 -29.30
N VAL A 21 9.68 12.19 -30.49
CA VAL A 21 10.59 11.56 -31.41
C VAL A 21 11.76 12.52 -31.65
N PRO A 22 12.98 12.17 -31.25
CA PRO A 22 14.13 12.95 -31.70
C PRO A 22 14.15 12.84 -33.24
N THR A 23 14.28 13.96 -33.92
CA THR A 23 14.58 14.00 -35.36
C THR A 23 15.72 13.05 -35.64
N LEU A 24 15.48 12.14 -36.56
CA LEU A 24 16.42 11.13 -36.98
C LEU A 24 17.77 11.75 -37.34
N ASP A 25 18.78 11.48 -36.51
CA ASP A 25 20.15 11.43 -36.97
C ASP A 25 20.43 9.98 -37.41
N ARG A 26 20.59 9.84 -38.74
CA ARG A 26 21.08 8.63 -39.38
C ARG A 26 22.55 8.44 -39.01
N HIS A 27 22.84 7.41 -38.25
CA HIS A 27 24.06 6.59 -38.20
C HIS A 27 24.26 6.01 -36.81
N ASN A 28 23.76 4.79 -36.64
CA ASN A 28 24.48 3.71 -35.94
C ASN A 28 23.68 2.41 -36.11
N SER A 29 24.12 1.65 -37.10
CA SER A 29 23.68 0.28 -37.34
C SER A 29 24.33 -0.64 -36.31
N PHE A 30 23.57 -1.09 -35.32
CA PHE A 30 23.91 -2.32 -34.60
C PHE A 30 23.25 -3.50 -35.28
N PRO A 31 23.95 -4.62 -35.46
CA PRO A 31 23.39 -5.79 -36.12
C PRO A 31 22.32 -6.42 -35.21
N VAL A 32 21.06 -6.25 -35.58
CA VAL A 32 19.98 -7.05 -35.07
C VAL A 32 20.11 -8.41 -35.76
N SER A 33 20.54 -9.43 -35.03
CA SER A 33 20.41 -10.80 -35.50
C SER A 33 18.93 -11.06 -35.75
N ASP A 34 18.58 -11.27 -36.99
CA ASP A 34 17.29 -11.82 -37.41
C ASP A 34 17.20 -13.29 -36.93
N SER A 35 16.98 -13.47 -35.66
CA SER A 35 16.44 -14.73 -35.15
C SER A 35 14.95 -14.70 -35.46
N ASN A 36 14.49 -15.59 -36.31
CA ASN A 36 13.10 -15.93 -36.58
C ASN A 36 12.45 -16.41 -35.25
N ILE A 37 12.09 -15.47 -34.37
CA ILE A 37 11.28 -15.79 -33.20
C ILE A 37 9.88 -16.06 -33.75
N ASN A 38 9.43 -17.29 -33.59
CA ASN A 38 8.06 -17.66 -33.96
C ASN A 38 7.11 -16.99 -32.97
N LEU A 39 6.63 -15.78 -33.28
CA LEU A 39 5.79 -14.92 -32.47
C LEU A 39 4.47 -15.59 -32.03
N ASP A 40 4.02 -16.61 -32.78
CA ASP A 40 2.74 -17.29 -32.51
C ASP A 40 2.82 -18.28 -31.35
N SER A 41 4.02 -18.83 -31.07
CA SER A 41 4.24 -19.78 -29.95
C SER A 41 4.89 -19.16 -28.70
N THR A 42 5.18 -17.86 -28.74
CA THR A 42 5.80 -17.16 -27.60
C THR A 42 4.81 -17.04 -26.42
N PRO A 43 5.21 -17.36 -25.17
CA PRO A 43 4.40 -17.13 -24.00
C PRO A 43 3.91 -15.68 -23.92
N ASN A 44 2.69 -15.45 -23.44
CA ASN A 44 2.09 -14.12 -23.45
C ASN A 44 2.88 -13.09 -22.61
N ALA A 45 3.51 -13.52 -21.53
CA ALA A 45 4.37 -12.64 -20.72
C ALA A 45 5.56 -12.11 -21.53
N ASP A 46 6.25 -12.99 -22.26
CA ASP A 46 7.41 -12.64 -23.09
C ASP A 46 6.98 -11.81 -24.32
N TRP A 47 5.84 -12.17 -24.90
CA TRP A 47 5.27 -11.42 -26.01
C TRP A 47 4.91 -9.99 -25.60
N ASN A 48 4.27 -9.79 -24.43
CA ASN A 48 3.94 -8.47 -23.92
C ASN A 48 5.21 -7.61 -23.68
N ALA A 49 6.28 -8.21 -23.13
CA ALA A 49 7.55 -7.54 -22.93
C ALA A 49 8.17 -7.10 -24.27
N LEU A 50 8.18 -8.00 -25.25
CA LEU A 50 8.69 -7.72 -26.58
C LEU A 50 7.86 -6.66 -27.31
N TYR A 51 6.53 -6.74 -27.23
CA TYR A 51 5.60 -5.75 -27.79
C TYR A 51 5.89 -4.34 -27.25
N LEU A 52 5.96 -4.18 -25.95
CA LEU A 52 6.19 -2.88 -25.32
C LEU A 52 7.56 -2.29 -25.68
N SER A 53 8.61 -3.10 -25.67
CA SER A 53 9.94 -2.64 -26.05
C SER A 53 10.01 -2.29 -27.55
N THR A 54 9.24 -2.99 -28.39
CA THR A 54 9.15 -2.70 -29.82
C THR A 54 8.33 -1.44 -30.08
N LEU A 55 7.27 -1.22 -29.31
CA LEU A 55 6.39 -0.06 -29.45
C LEU A 55 7.14 1.26 -29.26
N THR A 56 8.09 1.29 -28.33
CA THR A 56 8.93 2.48 -28.07
C THR A 56 9.95 2.72 -29.18
N ARG A 57 10.50 1.65 -29.81
CA ARG A 57 11.56 1.72 -30.80
C ARG A 57 11.04 1.81 -32.24
N SER A 58 9.99 1.06 -32.55
CA SER A 58 9.43 0.95 -33.91
C SER A 58 7.91 0.71 -33.82
N PRO A 59 7.08 1.78 -33.75
CA PRO A 59 5.63 1.67 -33.63
C PRO A 59 4.97 0.87 -34.75
N SER A 60 5.48 0.97 -36.00
CA SER A 60 4.93 0.22 -37.12
C SER A 60 5.17 -1.28 -37.00
N ARG A 61 6.34 -1.70 -36.46
CA ARG A 61 6.62 -3.10 -36.18
C ARG A 61 5.74 -3.62 -35.05
N ALA A 62 5.54 -2.81 -34.00
CA ALA A 62 4.63 -3.16 -32.90
C ALA A 62 3.18 -3.35 -33.38
N LEU A 63 2.72 -2.52 -34.32
CA LEU A 63 1.40 -2.68 -34.93
C LEU A 63 1.28 -4.03 -35.68
N ASN A 64 2.28 -4.40 -36.44
CA ASN A 64 2.32 -5.71 -37.12
C ASN A 64 2.29 -6.85 -36.10
N MET A 65 3.03 -6.73 -35.01
CA MET A 65 3.01 -7.73 -33.92
C MET A 65 1.61 -7.89 -33.32
N LEU A 66 0.88 -6.78 -33.08
CA LEU A 66 -0.50 -6.83 -32.58
C LEU A 66 -1.41 -7.56 -33.57
N GLN A 67 -1.33 -7.23 -34.86
CA GLN A 67 -2.15 -7.85 -35.93
C GLN A 67 -1.87 -9.35 -36.06
N THR A 68 -0.60 -9.75 -36.07
CA THR A 68 -0.20 -11.16 -36.16
C THR A 68 -0.70 -11.92 -34.92
N ARG A 69 -0.46 -11.37 -33.71
CA ARG A 69 -0.92 -12.02 -32.47
C ARG A 69 -2.43 -12.13 -32.41
N TYR A 70 -3.17 -11.10 -32.84
CA TYR A 70 -4.63 -11.11 -32.87
C TYR A 70 -5.19 -12.26 -33.72
N THR A 71 -4.57 -12.57 -34.86
CA THR A 71 -5.01 -13.66 -35.71
C THR A 71 -4.72 -15.05 -35.13
N SER A 72 -3.70 -15.19 -34.30
CA SER A 72 -3.30 -16.47 -33.69
C SER A 72 -4.16 -16.85 -32.46
N LEU A 73 -4.88 -15.90 -31.86
CA LEU A 73 -5.69 -16.13 -30.65
C LEU A 73 -7.06 -16.71 -30.99
N ASN A 74 -7.57 -17.55 -30.09
CA ASN A 74 -8.88 -18.19 -30.23
C ASN A 74 -9.94 -17.65 -29.24
N HIS A 75 -9.53 -17.23 -28.04
CA HIS A 75 -10.44 -16.71 -27.02
C HIS A 75 -10.84 -15.26 -27.31
N TYR A 76 -12.11 -14.94 -27.15
CA TYR A 76 -12.62 -13.61 -27.41
C TYR A 76 -12.04 -12.57 -26.45
N GLY A 77 -11.88 -12.90 -25.17
CA GLY A 77 -11.31 -12.00 -24.20
C GLY A 77 -9.88 -11.58 -24.53
N ASP A 78 -9.04 -12.50 -24.99
CA ASP A 78 -7.67 -12.23 -25.40
C ASP A 78 -7.62 -11.33 -26.66
N LYS A 79 -8.49 -11.60 -27.63
CA LYS A 79 -8.64 -10.72 -28.82
C LYS A 79 -9.12 -9.32 -28.44
N LEU A 80 -10.10 -9.21 -27.53
CA LEU A 80 -10.61 -7.92 -27.06
C LEU A 80 -9.54 -7.11 -26.34
N TYR A 81 -8.67 -7.77 -25.58
CA TYR A 81 -7.53 -7.09 -24.96
C TYR A 81 -6.58 -6.49 -26.01
N LEU A 82 -6.22 -7.26 -27.04
CA LEU A 82 -5.39 -6.72 -28.13
C LEU A 82 -6.11 -5.60 -28.90
N SER A 83 -7.41 -5.70 -29.09
CA SER A 83 -8.22 -4.61 -29.68
C SER A 83 -8.18 -3.36 -28.83
N SER A 84 -8.15 -3.49 -27.49
CA SER A 84 -7.98 -2.33 -26.61
C SER A 84 -6.62 -1.66 -26.76
N LEU A 85 -5.55 -2.43 -26.90
CA LEU A 85 -4.21 -1.89 -27.19
C LEU A 85 -4.14 -1.19 -28.55
N LEU A 86 -4.81 -1.77 -29.55
CA LEU A 86 -4.88 -1.16 -30.88
C LEU A 86 -5.73 0.13 -30.87
N TYR A 87 -6.85 0.13 -30.13
CA TYR A 87 -7.64 1.34 -29.92
C TYR A 87 -6.80 2.45 -29.28
N GLU A 88 -6.00 2.14 -28.27
CA GLU A 88 -5.10 3.11 -27.65
C GLU A 88 -4.05 3.64 -28.62
N TYR A 89 -3.41 2.74 -29.38
CA TYR A 89 -2.43 3.10 -30.39
C TYR A 89 -3.02 4.08 -31.44
N MET A 90 -4.25 3.84 -31.91
CA MET A 90 -4.93 4.67 -32.88
C MET A 90 -5.42 6.00 -32.29
N SER A 91 -5.97 5.95 -31.08
CA SER A 91 -6.45 7.13 -30.37
C SER A 91 -5.37 8.16 -30.11
N HIS A 92 -4.14 7.72 -29.78
CA HIS A 92 -2.98 8.61 -29.64
C HIS A 92 -2.57 9.35 -30.92
N ARG A 93 -3.02 8.84 -32.05
CA ARG A 93 -2.78 9.45 -33.37
C ARG A 93 -4.00 10.20 -33.90
N SER A 94 -4.99 10.41 -33.04
CA SER A 94 -6.28 11.03 -33.42
C SER A 94 -6.96 10.29 -34.57
N GLN A 95 -6.72 8.99 -34.70
CA GLN A 95 -7.33 8.14 -35.71
C GLN A 95 -8.50 7.36 -35.12
N PRO A 96 -9.67 7.32 -35.79
CA PRO A 96 -10.80 6.53 -35.31
C PRO A 96 -10.50 5.04 -35.44
N PHE A 97 -10.95 4.26 -34.44
CA PHE A 97 -10.87 2.81 -34.45
C PHE A 97 -12.21 2.22 -34.01
N TYR A 98 -12.76 1.31 -34.82
CA TYR A 98 -14.07 0.69 -34.60
C TYR A 98 -14.01 -0.83 -34.45
N GLY A 99 -12.84 -1.40 -34.36
CA GLY A 99 -12.57 -2.83 -34.33
C GLY A 99 -11.85 -3.34 -35.57
N ILE A 100 -11.40 -4.59 -35.53
CA ILE A 100 -10.71 -5.27 -36.62
C ILE A 100 -11.74 -6.02 -37.47
N ALA A 101 -11.66 -5.91 -38.78
CA ALA A 101 -12.53 -6.68 -39.68
C ALA A 101 -12.36 -8.19 -39.42
N SER A 102 -13.43 -8.87 -39.13
CA SER A 102 -13.44 -10.32 -38.88
C SER A 102 -14.54 -11.01 -39.70
N ASN A 103 -14.27 -12.22 -40.14
CA ASN A 103 -15.29 -13.07 -40.80
C ASN A 103 -16.35 -13.58 -39.83
N ASN A 104 -16.15 -13.43 -38.50
CA ASN A 104 -17.11 -13.79 -37.50
C ASN A 104 -17.96 -12.57 -37.09
N SER A 105 -19.18 -12.50 -37.61
CA SER A 105 -20.10 -11.37 -37.40
C SER A 105 -20.50 -11.18 -35.93
N GLU A 106 -20.56 -12.26 -35.16
CA GLU A 106 -20.87 -12.21 -33.72
C GLU A 106 -19.71 -11.59 -32.93
N TYR A 107 -18.48 -12.03 -33.19
CA TYR A 107 -17.31 -11.47 -32.56
C TYR A 107 -17.16 -9.97 -32.90
N GLN A 108 -17.36 -9.61 -34.17
CA GLN A 108 -17.29 -8.23 -34.62
C GLN A 108 -18.27 -7.31 -33.90
N ALA A 109 -19.51 -7.80 -33.64
CA ALA A 109 -20.49 -7.05 -32.86
C ALA A 109 -20.05 -6.87 -31.39
N ILE A 110 -19.45 -7.91 -30.79
CA ILE A 110 -18.90 -7.86 -29.43
C ILE A 110 -17.72 -6.87 -29.34
N GLU A 111 -16.79 -6.94 -30.27
CA GLU A 111 -15.63 -6.04 -30.35
C GLU A 111 -16.05 -4.58 -30.52
N LYS A 112 -16.97 -4.30 -31.43
CA LYS A 112 -17.53 -2.96 -31.64
C LYS A 112 -18.18 -2.41 -30.37
N ALA A 113 -18.97 -3.23 -29.66
CA ALA A 113 -19.59 -2.85 -28.41
C ALA A 113 -18.55 -2.56 -27.30
N PHE A 114 -17.49 -3.39 -27.24
CA PHE A 114 -16.38 -3.21 -26.30
C PHE A 114 -15.62 -1.91 -26.56
N ILE A 115 -15.23 -1.65 -27.79
CA ILE A 115 -14.55 -0.40 -28.17
C ILE A 115 -15.44 0.81 -27.91
N SER A 116 -16.75 0.72 -28.20
CA SER A 116 -17.71 1.78 -27.89
C SER A 116 -17.77 2.07 -26.37
N ALA A 117 -17.74 1.03 -25.53
CA ALA A 117 -17.71 1.20 -24.08
C ALA A 117 -16.41 1.85 -23.61
N LEU A 118 -15.25 1.48 -24.19
CA LEU A 118 -13.96 2.12 -23.90
C LEU A 118 -13.93 3.59 -24.30
N VAL A 119 -14.51 3.93 -25.47
CA VAL A 119 -14.64 5.33 -25.93
C VAL A 119 -15.45 6.15 -24.96
N LYS A 120 -16.61 5.64 -24.53
CA LYS A 120 -17.51 6.31 -23.57
C LYS A 120 -16.84 6.51 -22.21
N ASP A 121 -16.14 5.49 -21.73
CA ASP A 121 -15.38 5.52 -20.47
C ASP A 121 -14.33 6.65 -20.53
N ARG A 122 -13.57 6.72 -21.62
CA ARG A 122 -12.55 7.75 -21.83
C ARG A 122 -13.15 9.17 -21.96
N GLN A 123 -14.34 9.30 -22.53
CA GLN A 123 -15.06 10.58 -22.66
C GLN A 123 -15.76 11.02 -21.37
N GLY A 124 -15.72 10.17 -20.31
CA GLY A 124 -16.38 10.46 -19.04
C GLY A 124 -17.87 10.10 -18.99
N HIS A 125 -18.38 9.42 -20.01
CA HIS A 125 -19.75 8.88 -20.02
C HIS A 125 -19.77 7.53 -19.30
N TYR A 126 -19.46 7.56 -18.00
CA TYR A 126 -19.16 6.35 -17.21
C TYR A 126 -20.35 5.42 -17.03
N GLU A 127 -21.56 5.95 -16.87
CA GLU A 127 -22.76 5.15 -16.69
C GLU A 127 -23.03 4.30 -17.94
N ASP A 128 -22.94 4.91 -19.11
CA ASP A 128 -23.09 4.22 -20.38
C ASP A 128 -21.98 3.19 -20.61
N ALA A 129 -20.72 3.55 -20.27
CA ALA A 129 -19.58 2.65 -20.39
C ALA A 129 -19.75 1.42 -19.48
N GLN A 130 -20.12 1.67 -18.22
CA GLN A 130 -20.36 0.61 -17.23
C GLN A 130 -21.48 -0.33 -17.69
N GLN A 131 -22.59 0.21 -18.19
CA GLN A 131 -23.68 -0.60 -18.73
C GLN A 131 -23.20 -1.45 -19.93
N GLY A 132 -22.37 -0.89 -20.80
CA GLY A 132 -21.76 -1.59 -21.92
C GLY A 132 -20.88 -2.77 -21.44
N PHE A 133 -19.99 -2.52 -20.47
CA PHE A 133 -19.15 -3.57 -19.90
C PHE A 133 -19.95 -4.67 -19.18
N LEU A 134 -21.02 -4.31 -18.46
CA LEU A 134 -21.89 -5.28 -17.78
C LEU A 134 -22.64 -6.18 -18.77
N THR A 135 -23.17 -5.59 -19.84
CA THR A 135 -23.84 -6.35 -20.92
C THR A 135 -22.90 -7.36 -21.56
N LEU A 136 -21.65 -6.92 -21.83
CA LEU A 136 -20.62 -7.80 -22.37
C LEU A 136 -20.19 -8.88 -21.38
N LEU A 137 -20.09 -8.54 -20.08
CA LEU A 137 -19.73 -9.50 -19.02
C LEU A 137 -20.75 -10.64 -18.95
N THR A 138 -22.06 -10.31 -18.99
CA THR A 138 -23.13 -11.33 -19.05
C THR A 138 -22.98 -12.22 -20.28
N LYS A 139 -22.62 -11.65 -21.43
CA LYS A 139 -22.41 -12.40 -22.66
C LYS A 139 -21.18 -13.32 -22.58
N MET A 140 -20.07 -12.88 -21.95
CA MET A 140 -18.90 -13.74 -21.70
C MET A 140 -19.19 -14.84 -20.68
N GLN A 141 -20.06 -14.59 -19.69
CA GLN A 141 -20.54 -15.60 -18.75
C GLN A 141 -21.32 -16.71 -19.46
N SER A 142 -22.27 -16.35 -20.34
CA SER A 142 -23.07 -17.33 -21.10
C SER A 142 -22.23 -18.17 -22.06
N ARG A 143 -21.09 -17.65 -22.51
CA ARG A 143 -20.13 -18.35 -23.39
C ARG A 143 -19.05 -19.13 -22.62
N ASN A 144 -19.04 -19.04 -21.31
CA ASN A 144 -17.98 -19.58 -20.46
C ASN A 144 -16.54 -19.11 -20.83
N ASP A 145 -16.43 -17.88 -21.36
CA ASP A 145 -15.15 -17.27 -21.72
C ASP A 145 -14.51 -16.64 -20.49
N ILE A 146 -13.55 -17.35 -19.88
CA ILE A 146 -12.86 -16.90 -18.65
C ILE A 146 -12.01 -15.67 -18.92
N THR A 147 -11.29 -15.61 -20.04
CA THR A 147 -10.42 -14.47 -20.38
C THR A 147 -11.24 -13.20 -20.64
N GLY A 148 -12.41 -13.35 -21.30
CA GLY A 148 -13.36 -12.24 -21.51
C GLY A 148 -13.96 -11.74 -20.20
N ARG A 149 -14.34 -12.63 -19.28
CA ARG A 149 -14.81 -12.24 -17.95
C ARG A 149 -13.75 -11.46 -17.17
N ALA A 150 -12.51 -11.95 -17.19
CA ALA A 150 -11.40 -11.31 -16.50
C ALA A 150 -11.13 -9.91 -17.07
N LEU A 151 -11.10 -9.76 -18.39
CA LEU A 151 -10.91 -8.46 -19.05
C LEU A 151 -12.02 -7.45 -18.67
N LEU A 152 -13.29 -7.87 -18.71
CA LEU A 152 -14.41 -6.97 -18.41
C LEU A 152 -14.47 -6.59 -16.93
N LYS A 153 -14.17 -7.52 -16.01
CA LYS A 153 -14.00 -7.20 -14.60
C LYS A 153 -12.82 -6.25 -14.36
N TYR A 154 -11.72 -6.42 -15.10
CA TYR A 154 -10.60 -5.48 -15.07
C TYR A 154 -11.04 -4.06 -15.47
N GLN A 155 -11.78 -3.92 -16.59
CA GLN A 155 -12.27 -2.61 -17.02
C GLN A 155 -13.23 -1.98 -16.01
N LEU A 156 -14.13 -2.77 -15.41
CA LEU A 156 -15.06 -2.31 -14.38
C LEU A 156 -14.31 -1.89 -13.10
N CYS A 157 -13.38 -2.73 -12.62
CA CYS A 157 -12.54 -2.43 -11.45
C CYS A 157 -11.76 -1.13 -11.68
N ARG A 158 -11.12 -0.96 -12.85
CA ARG A 158 -10.38 0.24 -13.23
C ARG A 158 -11.26 1.48 -13.31
N SER A 159 -12.31 1.42 -14.11
CA SER A 159 -13.21 2.56 -14.35
C SER A 159 -13.88 3.05 -13.06
N LEU A 160 -14.31 2.15 -12.19
CA LEU A 160 -14.89 2.52 -10.89
C LEU A 160 -13.86 3.10 -9.92
N ASN A 161 -12.61 2.60 -9.93
CA ASN A 161 -11.52 3.21 -9.16
C ASN A 161 -11.25 4.64 -9.61
N GLU A 162 -11.24 4.88 -10.93
CA GLU A 162 -11.07 6.21 -11.51
C GLU A 162 -12.19 7.18 -11.15
N GLN A 163 -13.42 6.68 -11.03
CA GLN A 163 -14.56 7.44 -10.53
C GLN A 163 -14.54 7.65 -9.01
N ALA A 164 -13.52 7.14 -8.32
CA ALA A 164 -13.45 7.08 -6.86
C ALA A 164 -14.62 6.35 -6.19
N LYS A 165 -15.26 5.45 -6.90
CA LYS A 165 -16.31 4.53 -6.40
C LYS A 165 -15.64 3.23 -5.88
N TYR A 166 -14.67 3.37 -4.98
CA TYR A 166 -13.74 2.30 -4.57
C TYR A 166 -14.45 1.06 -3.99
N HIS A 167 -15.54 1.26 -3.25
CA HIS A 167 -16.32 0.15 -2.68
C HIS A 167 -17.06 -0.66 -3.74
N GLN A 168 -17.63 0.03 -4.74
CA GLN A 168 -18.25 -0.66 -5.87
C GLN A 168 -17.21 -1.35 -6.75
N ALA A 169 -16.05 -0.71 -6.93
CA ALA A 169 -14.91 -1.31 -7.63
C ALA A 169 -14.44 -2.60 -6.98
N ASN A 170 -14.44 -2.67 -5.65
CA ASN A 170 -13.96 -3.82 -4.89
C ASN A 170 -14.68 -5.13 -5.26
N TYR A 171 -15.97 -5.08 -5.55
CA TYR A 171 -16.72 -6.26 -6.00
C TYR A 171 -16.08 -6.87 -7.28
N TYR A 172 -15.72 -6.02 -8.25
CA TYR A 172 -15.10 -6.48 -9.50
C TYR A 172 -13.62 -6.79 -9.32
N CYS A 173 -12.90 -6.03 -8.51
CA CYS A 173 -11.48 -6.24 -8.23
C CYS A 173 -11.24 -7.59 -7.52
N SER A 174 -12.05 -7.93 -6.53
CA SER A 174 -11.95 -9.21 -5.81
C SER A 174 -12.35 -10.40 -6.70
N ALA A 175 -13.41 -10.25 -7.49
CA ALA A 175 -13.83 -11.26 -8.45
C ALA A 175 -12.79 -11.46 -9.58
N LEU A 176 -12.14 -10.39 -10.02
CA LEU A 176 -11.04 -10.42 -10.98
C LEU A 176 -9.84 -11.18 -10.43
N GLN A 177 -9.49 -10.95 -9.18
CA GLN A 177 -8.40 -11.65 -8.51
C GLN A 177 -8.63 -13.17 -8.47
N SER A 178 -9.86 -13.60 -8.18
CA SER A 178 -10.25 -15.01 -8.20
C SER A 178 -10.17 -15.63 -9.61
N ASP A 179 -10.66 -14.91 -10.64
CA ASP A 179 -10.58 -15.41 -12.02
C ASP A 179 -9.12 -15.58 -12.48
N PHE A 180 -8.23 -14.65 -12.11
CA PHE A 180 -6.82 -14.69 -12.49
C PHE A 180 -6.03 -15.86 -11.89
N GLN A 181 -6.48 -16.42 -10.76
CA GLN A 181 -5.86 -17.62 -10.18
C GLN A 181 -6.04 -18.86 -11.07
N ASN A 182 -7.12 -18.88 -11.86
CA ASN A 182 -7.47 -19.99 -12.72
C ASN A 182 -7.00 -19.82 -14.19
N LEU A 183 -6.42 -18.68 -14.53
CA LEU A 183 -5.94 -18.40 -15.87
C LEU A 183 -4.48 -18.84 -16.03
N VAL A 184 -4.26 -19.67 -17.04
CA VAL A 184 -2.92 -20.09 -17.47
C VAL A 184 -2.50 -19.18 -18.63
N ASP A 185 -1.42 -18.44 -18.43
CA ASP A 185 -0.80 -17.54 -19.43
C ASP A 185 -1.80 -16.59 -20.15
N PRO A 186 -2.55 -15.73 -19.43
CA PRO A 186 -3.49 -14.80 -20.03
C PRO A 186 -2.77 -13.70 -20.84
N VAL A 187 -3.40 -13.24 -21.93
CA VAL A 187 -2.87 -12.11 -22.72
C VAL A 187 -2.95 -10.79 -21.93
N LEU A 188 -3.99 -10.61 -21.11
CA LEU A 188 -4.07 -9.50 -20.14
C LEU A 188 -2.99 -9.70 -19.08
N PRO A 189 -1.98 -8.80 -18.97
CA PRO A 189 -0.83 -9.03 -18.09
C PRO A 189 -1.20 -9.03 -16.59
N LYS A 190 -0.66 -10.00 -15.86
CA LYS A 190 -0.88 -10.11 -14.40
C LYS A 190 -0.48 -8.83 -13.66
N PHE A 191 0.65 -8.22 -14.03
CA PHE A 191 1.16 -7.04 -13.32
C PHE A 191 0.26 -5.81 -13.49
N VAL A 192 -0.37 -5.61 -14.65
CA VAL A 192 -1.37 -4.56 -14.88
C VAL A 192 -2.59 -4.79 -13.99
N THR A 193 -3.07 -6.01 -13.98
CA THR A 193 -4.26 -6.42 -13.22
C THR A 193 -4.05 -6.27 -11.70
N TYR A 194 -2.95 -6.81 -11.17
CA TYR A 194 -2.67 -6.74 -9.74
C TYR A 194 -2.38 -5.32 -9.26
N ARG A 195 -1.81 -4.46 -10.13
CA ARG A 195 -1.64 -3.05 -9.80
C ARG A 195 -2.98 -2.34 -9.60
N VAL A 196 -3.97 -2.59 -10.47
CA VAL A 196 -5.33 -2.02 -10.33
C VAL A 196 -6.00 -2.49 -9.03
N ILE A 197 -5.82 -3.76 -8.67
CA ILE A 197 -6.33 -4.33 -7.42
C ILE A 197 -5.63 -3.70 -6.21
N ALA A 198 -4.30 -3.57 -6.24
CA ALA A 198 -3.53 -2.94 -5.17
C ALA A 198 -3.93 -1.47 -4.97
N ASN A 199 -4.15 -0.73 -6.07
CA ASN A 199 -4.67 0.64 -6.03
C ASN A 199 -6.06 0.70 -5.38
N ASN A 200 -6.95 -0.25 -5.67
CA ASN A 200 -8.26 -0.31 -5.01
C ASN A 200 -8.14 -0.50 -3.50
N HIS A 201 -7.27 -1.42 -3.06
CA HIS A 201 -6.98 -1.61 -1.64
C HIS A 201 -6.44 -0.33 -1.00
N HIS A 202 -5.48 0.32 -1.65
CA HIS A 202 -4.88 1.58 -1.16
C HIS A 202 -5.95 2.68 -1.01
N PHE A 203 -6.76 2.91 -2.03
CA PHE A 203 -7.79 3.96 -2.01
C PHE A 203 -8.94 3.69 -1.03
N ARG A 204 -9.15 2.43 -0.65
CA ARG A 204 -10.07 2.03 0.41
C ARG A 204 -9.45 2.09 1.81
N SER A 205 -8.21 2.53 1.91
CA SER A 205 -7.43 2.54 3.14
C SER A 205 -7.12 1.14 3.71
N ASP A 206 -7.25 0.10 2.89
CA ASP A 206 -6.81 -1.25 3.20
C ASP A 206 -5.31 -1.39 2.92
N TYR A 207 -4.53 -0.66 3.72
CA TYR A 207 -3.10 -0.46 3.47
C TYR A 207 -2.29 -1.76 3.55
N GLN A 208 -2.71 -2.70 4.41
CA GLN A 208 -2.01 -3.98 4.53
C GLN A 208 -2.19 -4.86 3.29
N ALA A 209 -3.41 -4.96 2.78
CA ALA A 209 -3.69 -5.70 1.55
C ALA A 209 -3.02 -5.04 0.34
N ALA A 210 -3.04 -3.70 0.27
CA ALA A 210 -2.34 -2.95 -0.77
C ALA A 210 -0.84 -3.24 -0.75
N LEU A 211 -0.20 -3.13 0.40
CA LEU A 211 1.24 -3.36 0.56
C LEU A 211 1.62 -4.80 0.17
N ASN A 212 0.88 -5.78 0.66
CA ASN A 212 1.11 -7.20 0.33
C ASN A 212 0.98 -7.45 -1.17
N THR A 213 -0.02 -6.84 -1.82
CA THR A 213 -0.24 -6.98 -3.26
C THR A 213 0.88 -6.33 -4.06
N TYR A 214 1.30 -5.12 -3.71
CA TYR A 214 2.42 -4.45 -4.38
C TYR A 214 3.75 -5.20 -4.18
N LEU A 215 4.06 -5.64 -2.97
CA LEU A 215 5.31 -6.38 -2.70
C LEU A 215 5.33 -7.74 -3.42
N SER A 216 4.19 -8.41 -3.50
CA SER A 216 4.05 -9.64 -4.29
C SER A 216 4.24 -9.37 -5.78
N LEU A 217 3.73 -8.24 -6.27
CA LEU A 217 3.88 -7.81 -7.65
C LEU A 217 5.34 -7.50 -7.99
N ILE A 218 6.06 -6.79 -7.13
CA ILE A 218 7.47 -6.47 -7.31
C ILE A 218 8.32 -7.75 -7.49
N LYS A 219 8.03 -8.80 -6.70
CA LYS A 219 8.78 -10.08 -6.75
C LYS A 219 8.64 -10.82 -8.09
N VAL A 220 7.49 -10.68 -8.76
CA VAL A 220 7.17 -11.42 -10.00
C VAL A 220 7.12 -10.48 -11.21
N PHE A 221 7.61 -9.25 -11.06
CA PHE A 221 7.54 -8.26 -12.13
C PHE A 221 8.45 -8.65 -13.30
N PRO A 222 7.98 -8.62 -14.55
CA PRO A 222 8.78 -9.04 -15.69
C PRO A 222 9.99 -8.14 -15.90
N GLN A 223 11.14 -8.75 -16.23
CA GLN A 223 12.34 -7.98 -16.56
C GLN A 223 12.13 -7.15 -17.83
N GLY A 224 12.70 -5.95 -17.86
CA GLY A 224 12.59 -5.03 -19.00
C GLY A 224 11.34 -4.15 -19.00
N HIS A 225 10.42 -4.30 -18.05
CA HIS A 225 9.28 -3.40 -17.88
C HIS A 225 9.57 -2.27 -16.87
N ASP A 226 8.86 -1.14 -17.03
CA ASP A 226 8.98 -0.02 -16.10
C ASP A 226 8.24 -0.30 -14.78
N ILE A 227 9.00 -0.67 -13.76
CA ILE A 227 8.51 -0.90 -12.40
C ILE A 227 8.42 0.39 -11.57
N SER A 228 8.93 1.51 -12.06
CA SER A 228 9.04 2.77 -11.32
C SER A 228 7.72 3.29 -10.78
N GLY A 229 6.63 3.06 -11.51
CA GLY A 229 5.28 3.43 -11.06
C GLY A 229 4.84 2.68 -9.81
N ILE A 230 5.17 1.39 -9.71
CA ILE A 230 4.86 0.57 -8.53
C ILE A 230 5.69 1.02 -7.33
N TYR A 231 6.98 1.33 -7.54
CA TYR A 231 7.84 1.89 -6.48
C TYR A 231 7.30 3.22 -5.94
N ASN A 232 6.80 4.10 -6.83
CA ASN A 232 6.14 5.34 -6.42
C ASN A 232 4.84 5.08 -5.63
N ASP A 233 4.03 4.13 -6.06
CA ASP A 233 2.78 3.76 -5.38
C ASP A 233 3.07 3.18 -3.98
N VAL A 234 4.08 2.30 -3.86
CA VAL A 234 4.54 1.75 -2.57
C VAL A 234 5.11 2.86 -1.67
N GLY A 235 5.90 3.76 -2.23
CA GLY A 235 6.43 4.91 -1.48
C GLY A 235 5.32 5.76 -0.88
N ASN A 236 4.30 6.10 -1.67
CA ASN A 236 3.14 6.84 -1.19
C ASN A 236 2.37 6.06 -0.11
N LEU A 237 2.17 4.76 -0.28
CA LEU A 237 1.53 3.91 0.72
C LEU A 237 2.31 3.87 2.04
N LEU A 238 3.63 3.74 1.98
CA LEU A 238 4.49 3.74 3.17
C LEU A 238 4.49 5.09 3.89
N LYS A 239 4.34 6.20 3.15
CA LYS A 239 4.12 7.54 3.73
C LYS A 239 2.83 7.58 4.55
N GLU A 240 1.71 7.04 4.01
CA GLU A 240 0.44 6.93 4.75
C GLU A 240 0.59 6.10 6.05
N LEU A 241 1.41 5.05 5.99
CA LEU A 241 1.76 4.20 7.13
C LEU A 241 2.81 4.82 8.07
N LYS A 242 3.20 6.08 7.86
CA LYS A 242 4.26 6.79 8.60
C LYS A 242 5.63 6.09 8.59
N GLN A 243 5.87 5.17 7.65
CA GLN A 243 7.18 4.53 7.47
C GLN A 243 8.04 5.39 6.53
N TYR A 244 8.37 6.58 6.99
CA TYR A 244 8.94 7.64 6.17
C TYR A 244 10.29 7.28 5.54
N GLU A 245 11.18 6.62 6.29
CA GLU A 245 12.50 6.20 5.79
C GLU A 245 12.37 5.21 4.61
N LYS A 246 11.50 4.21 4.76
CA LYS A 246 11.22 3.26 3.68
C LYS A 246 10.52 3.94 2.50
N SER A 247 9.56 4.84 2.78
CA SER A 247 8.90 5.63 1.74
C SER A 247 9.92 6.39 0.90
N GLU A 248 10.87 7.06 1.55
CA GLU A 248 11.92 7.82 0.88
C GLU A 248 12.81 6.92 0.01
N GLN A 249 13.18 5.74 0.51
CA GLN A 249 13.95 4.76 -0.27
C GLN A 249 13.22 4.36 -1.55
N TYR A 250 11.95 3.93 -1.43
CA TYR A 250 11.14 3.54 -2.60
C TYR A 250 10.95 4.68 -3.60
N LEU A 251 10.70 5.90 -3.12
CA LEU A 251 10.54 7.07 -3.99
C LEU A 251 11.86 7.48 -4.67
N LYS A 252 13.00 7.40 -3.99
CA LYS A 252 14.31 7.64 -4.59
C LYS A 252 14.63 6.60 -5.67
N GLU A 253 14.36 5.32 -5.40
CA GLU A 253 14.51 4.26 -6.41
C GLU A 253 13.59 4.51 -7.61
N ALA A 254 12.33 4.91 -7.39
CA ALA A 254 11.44 5.30 -8.48
C ALA A 254 12.00 6.44 -9.31
N LEU A 255 12.67 7.41 -8.70
CA LEU A 255 13.28 8.54 -9.40
C LEU A 255 14.49 8.10 -10.23
N ILE A 256 15.33 7.20 -9.71
CA ILE A 256 16.47 6.62 -10.43
C ILE A 256 15.98 5.85 -11.66
N LEU A 257 14.98 4.98 -11.49
CA LEU A 257 14.38 4.20 -12.58
C LEU A 257 13.74 5.08 -13.67
N ARG A 258 13.35 6.32 -13.31
CA ARG A 258 12.78 7.31 -14.25
C ARG A 258 13.82 8.27 -14.85
N ALA A 259 15.11 8.06 -14.67
CA ALA A 259 16.14 8.97 -15.15
C ALA A 259 16.02 9.31 -16.65
N ASP A 260 15.70 8.32 -17.47
CA ASP A 260 15.56 8.44 -18.95
C ASP A 260 14.09 8.49 -19.42
N THR A 261 13.15 8.79 -18.52
CA THR A 261 11.71 8.86 -18.85
C THR A 261 11.23 10.31 -19.09
N SER A 262 9.94 10.48 -19.38
CA SER A 262 9.33 11.78 -19.64
C SER A 262 9.39 12.71 -18.42
N ALA A 263 9.39 14.03 -18.68
CA ALA A 263 9.32 15.05 -17.64
C ALA A 263 8.12 14.87 -16.70
N LEU A 264 6.97 14.46 -17.23
CA LEU A 264 5.75 14.20 -16.46
C LEU A 264 5.96 13.07 -15.42
N MET A 265 6.61 11.97 -15.81
CA MET A 265 6.87 10.85 -14.90
C MET A 265 7.84 11.23 -13.78
N LYS A 266 8.87 12.02 -14.09
CA LYS A 266 9.80 12.54 -13.09
C LYS A 266 9.11 13.52 -12.14
N ALA A 267 8.28 14.43 -12.69
CA ALA A 267 7.50 15.38 -11.90
C ALA A 267 6.61 14.70 -10.88
N GLN A 268 5.98 13.60 -11.24
CA GLN A 268 5.17 12.81 -10.33
C GLN A 268 5.96 12.29 -9.12
N VAL A 269 7.16 11.74 -9.32
CA VAL A 269 7.99 11.27 -8.21
C VAL A 269 8.49 12.43 -7.36
N HIS A 270 8.88 13.56 -7.99
CA HIS A 270 9.24 14.75 -7.24
C HIS A 270 8.10 15.28 -6.40
N HIS A 271 6.86 15.24 -6.92
CA HIS A 271 5.66 15.59 -6.14
C HIS A 271 5.48 14.63 -4.95
N SER A 272 5.61 13.30 -5.14
CA SER A 272 5.52 12.32 -4.06
C SER A 272 6.58 12.52 -2.98
N LEU A 273 7.83 12.81 -3.37
CA LEU A 273 8.91 13.15 -2.43
C LEU A 273 8.62 14.45 -1.67
N ALA A 274 8.08 15.46 -2.35
CA ALA A 274 7.69 16.70 -1.70
C ALA A 274 6.61 16.50 -0.65
N GLU A 275 5.58 15.71 -0.97
CA GLU A 275 4.52 15.32 -0.02
C GLU A 275 5.08 14.54 1.19
N LEU A 276 6.06 13.65 0.96
CA LEU A 276 6.74 12.95 2.03
C LEU A 276 7.46 13.93 2.96
N TYR A 277 8.27 14.84 2.42
CA TYR A 277 9.00 15.83 3.23
C TYR A 277 8.06 16.81 3.94
N LEU A 278 6.94 17.18 3.30
CA LEU A 278 5.90 18.00 3.93
C LEU A 278 5.29 17.28 5.15
N SER A 279 5.03 15.98 5.02
CA SER A 279 4.53 15.15 6.12
C SER A 279 5.51 15.01 7.29
N GLN A 280 6.80 15.23 7.04
CA GLN A 280 7.87 15.24 8.05
C GLN A 280 8.19 16.65 8.58
N SER A 281 7.41 17.66 8.19
CA SER A 281 7.67 19.08 8.49
C SER A 281 9.04 19.59 7.97
N GLN A 282 9.58 18.94 6.94
CA GLN A 282 10.81 19.35 6.24
C GLN A 282 10.46 20.27 5.06
N SER A 283 9.80 21.39 5.35
CA SER A 283 9.15 22.27 4.37
C SER A 283 10.10 22.79 3.30
N ASN A 284 11.35 23.11 3.64
CA ASN A 284 12.33 23.57 2.66
C ASN A 284 12.69 22.51 1.60
N LEU A 285 12.78 21.23 2.01
CA LEU A 285 12.98 20.13 1.06
C LEU A 285 11.72 19.88 0.22
N ALA A 286 10.54 19.96 0.84
CA ALA A 286 9.27 19.86 0.14
C ALA A 286 9.15 20.94 -0.95
N ILE A 287 9.41 22.21 -0.63
CA ILE A 287 9.39 23.32 -1.59
C ILE A 287 10.32 23.04 -2.77
N LYS A 288 11.56 22.63 -2.49
CA LYS A 288 12.55 22.32 -3.54
C LYS A 288 12.04 21.24 -4.52
N HIS A 289 11.42 20.20 -4.00
CA HIS A 289 10.89 19.10 -4.81
C HIS A 289 9.61 19.50 -5.54
N PHE A 290 8.69 20.25 -4.93
CA PHE A 290 7.52 20.81 -5.60
C PHE A 290 7.92 21.78 -6.74
N GLN A 291 8.91 22.65 -6.53
CA GLN A 291 9.40 23.54 -7.57
C GLN A 291 9.97 22.78 -8.77
N LYS A 292 10.73 21.70 -8.52
CA LYS A 292 11.20 20.82 -9.59
C LYS A 292 10.04 20.19 -10.36
N ALA A 293 9.04 19.66 -9.65
CA ALA A 293 7.85 19.10 -10.27
C ALA A 293 7.12 20.14 -11.13
N ARG A 294 6.92 21.35 -10.59
CA ARG A 294 6.23 22.46 -11.29
C ARG A 294 6.98 22.86 -12.58
N THR A 295 8.30 22.99 -12.53
CA THR A 295 9.12 23.33 -13.70
C THR A 295 8.98 22.27 -14.79
N MET A 296 9.00 20.98 -14.43
CA MET A 296 8.84 19.88 -15.39
C MET A 296 7.44 19.85 -15.99
N LEU A 297 6.40 20.13 -15.19
CA LEU A 297 5.01 20.17 -15.65
C LEU A 297 4.72 21.38 -16.52
N SER A 298 5.37 22.51 -16.30
CA SER A 298 5.22 23.72 -17.14
C SER A 298 5.84 23.53 -18.52
N ALA A 299 6.91 22.76 -18.64
CA ALA A 299 7.54 22.44 -19.92
C ALA A 299 6.66 21.50 -20.79
N SER A 300 5.77 20.73 -20.17
CA SER A 300 4.78 19.88 -20.84
C SER A 300 3.43 20.10 -20.14
N PRO A 301 2.61 21.09 -20.57
CA PRO A 301 1.47 21.57 -19.81
C PRO A 301 0.53 20.47 -19.34
N HIS A 302 0.46 20.30 -18.02
CA HIS A 302 -0.37 19.31 -17.36
C HIS A 302 -1.13 19.96 -16.21
N ASN A 303 -2.25 20.65 -16.55
CA ASN A 303 -2.99 21.52 -15.64
C ASN A 303 -3.34 20.86 -14.29
N TYR A 304 -3.73 19.59 -14.29
CA TYR A 304 -4.00 18.84 -13.07
C TYR A 304 -2.77 18.71 -12.15
N GLY A 305 -1.61 18.33 -12.72
CA GLY A 305 -0.38 18.21 -11.96
C GLY A 305 0.13 19.56 -11.43
N ILE A 306 -0.05 20.62 -12.21
CA ILE A 306 0.29 21.99 -11.81
C ILE A 306 -0.60 22.41 -10.63
N ALA A 307 -1.91 22.18 -10.71
CA ALA A 307 -2.87 22.51 -9.64
C ALA A 307 -2.51 21.80 -8.32
N LEU A 308 -2.19 20.50 -8.37
CA LEU A 308 -1.75 19.73 -7.19
C LEU A 308 -0.41 20.24 -6.65
N THR A 309 0.54 20.54 -7.53
CA THR A 309 1.86 21.03 -7.12
C THR A 309 1.77 22.42 -6.48
N ASN A 310 0.92 23.29 -7.01
CA ASN A 310 0.66 24.59 -6.40
C ASN A 310 -0.02 24.47 -5.04
N LEU A 311 -0.95 23.52 -4.88
CA LEU A 311 -1.55 23.20 -3.58
C LEU A 311 -0.48 22.77 -2.56
N GLY A 312 0.45 21.89 -2.97
CA GLY A 312 1.55 21.44 -2.13
C GLY A 312 2.53 22.57 -1.78
N LEU A 313 2.88 23.43 -2.75
CA LEU A 313 3.69 24.64 -2.52
C LEU A 313 3.03 25.58 -1.53
N GLY A 314 1.72 25.84 -1.70
CA GLY A 314 0.97 26.69 -0.79
C GLY A 314 1.04 26.17 0.65
N LYS A 315 0.78 24.89 0.87
CA LYS A 315 0.90 24.26 2.20
C LYS A 315 2.32 24.33 2.77
N ALA A 316 3.33 24.11 1.93
CA ALA A 316 4.72 24.16 2.35
C ALA A 316 5.16 25.59 2.73
N TYR A 317 4.72 26.61 1.99
CA TYR A 317 4.97 28.00 2.33
C TYR A 317 4.18 28.47 3.56
N THR A 318 2.99 27.94 3.80
CA THR A 318 2.26 28.15 5.08
C THR A 318 3.12 27.67 6.25
N GLN A 319 3.67 26.46 6.20
CA GLN A 319 4.54 25.92 7.26
C GLN A 319 5.85 26.69 7.44
N THR A 320 6.32 27.42 6.43
CA THR A 320 7.50 28.31 6.56
C THR A 320 7.12 29.76 6.89
N HIS A 321 5.82 30.02 7.12
CA HIS A 321 5.25 31.34 7.43
C HIS A 321 5.46 32.40 6.32
N ASP A 322 5.71 31.97 5.08
CA ASP A 322 5.73 32.84 3.91
C ASP A 322 4.31 32.92 3.29
N TYR A 323 3.45 33.64 3.96
CA TYR A 323 2.02 33.66 3.66
C TYR A 323 1.67 34.30 2.31
N GLU A 324 2.50 35.23 1.82
CA GLU A 324 2.26 35.85 0.51
C GLU A 324 2.46 34.84 -0.63
N LEU A 325 3.54 34.07 -0.57
CA LEU A 325 3.76 32.97 -1.52
C LEU A 325 2.73 31.84 -1.32
N ALA A 326 2.42 31.50 -0.08
CA ALA A 326 1.39 30.49 0.22
C ALA A 326 0.06 30.84 -0.44
N LYS A 327 -0.44 32.08 -0.21
CA LYS A 327 -1.67 32.58 -0.78
C LYS A 327 -1.65 32.54 -2.31
N THR A 328 -0.56 33.00 -2.91
CA THR A 328 -0.41 33.02 -4.37
C THR A 328 -0.59 31.62 -4.96
N TYR A 329 0.15 30.64 -4.45
CA TYR A 329 0.06 29.27 -4.96
C TYR A 329 -1.28 28.59 -4.66
N LEU A 330 -1.89 28.85 -3.50
CA LEU A 330 -3.22 28.32 -3.16
C LEU A 330 -4.32 28.87 -4.07
N VAL A 331 -4.26 30.17 -4.39
CA VAL A 331 -5.21 30.81 -5.30
C VAL A 331 -5.02 30.31 -6.74
N GLU A 332 -3.77 30.16 -7.19
CA GLU A 332 -3.47 29.54 -8.49
C GLU A 332 -4.04 28.11 -8.57
N SER A 333 -3.86 27.32 -7.50
CA SER A 333 -4.42 25.97 -7.42
C SER A 333 -5.95 25.99 -7.48
N LEU A 334 -6.57 26.90 -6.75
CA LEU A 334 -8.03 27.08 -6.74
C LEU A 334 -8.55 27.45 -8.13
N SER A 335 -7.93 28.40 -8.81
CA SER A 335 -8.28 28.81 -10.17
C SER A 335 -8.18 27.63 -11.15
N ALA A 336 -7.04 26.94 -11.15
CA ALA A 336 -6.83 25.76 -11.99
C ALA A 336 -7.85 24.65 -11.68
N SER A 337 -8.22 24.46 -10.41
CA SER A 337 -9.22 23.46 -10.01
C SER A 337 -10.63 23.80 -10.51
N ASN A 338 -10.95 25.09 -10.63
CA ASN A 338 -12.22 25.54 -11.22
C ASN A 338 -12.28 25.25 -12.73
N GLU A 339 -11.20 25.55 -13.45
CA GLU A 339 -11.10 25.24 -14.89
C GLU A 339 -11.19 23.74 -15.16
N LEU A 340 -10.55 22.94 -14.31
CA LEU A 340 -10.58 21.48 -14.37
C LEU A 340 -11.90 20.88 -13.85
N ASN A 341 -12.75 21.68 -13.26
CA ASN A 341 -13.95 21.24 -12.55
C ASN A 341 -13.66 20.13 -11.51
N ASN A 342 -12.52 20.22 -10.81
CA ASN A 342 -12.06 19.23 -9.86
C ASN A 342 -12.39 19.62 -8.41
N ASN A 343 -13.49 19.08 -7.88
CA ASN A 343 -13.97 19.41 -6.54
C ASN A 343 -13.01 18.97 -5.43
N VAL A 344 -12.23 17.89 -5.65
CA VAL A 344 -11.29 17.41 -4.63
C VAL A 344 -10.14 18.39 -4.42
N ILE A 345 -9.52 18.87 -5.49
CA ILE A 345 -8.48 19.90 -5.40
C ILE A 345 -9.06 21.17 -4.80
N ARG A 346 -10.28 21.55 -5.23
CA ARG A 346 -10.95 22.76 -4.74
C ARG A 346 -11.20 22.73 -3.24
N ILE A 347 -11.72 21.62 -2.72
CA ILE A 347 -11.91 21.44 -1.27
C ILE A 347 -10.57 21.55 -0.52
N ASN A 348 -9.55 20.85 -1.00
CA ASN A 348 -8.22 20.89 -0.37
C ASN A 348 -7.58 22.29 -0.43
N ALA A 349 -7.83 23.06 -1.49
CA ALA A 349 -7.35 24.44 -1.60
C ALA A 349 -8.08 25.36 -0.61
N TYR A 350 -9.40 25.20 -0.44
CA TYR A 350 -10.15 25.92 0.58
C TYR A 350 -9.69 25.60 1.98
N LEU A 351 -9.47 24.32 2.31
CA LEU A 351 -8.94 23.92 3.62
C LEU A 351 -7.55 24.52 3.85
N ALA A 352 -6.65 24.45 2.86
CA ALA A 352 -5.31 25.01 2.99
C ALA A 352 -5.30 26.55 3.10
N LEU A 353 -6.21 27.25 2.42
CA LEU A 353 -6.41 28.69 2.60
C LEU A 353 -6.93 29.00 4.01
N SER A 354 -7.86 28.22 4.50
CA SER A 354 -8.36 28.35 5.87
C SER A 354 -7.24 28.16 6.90
N ASP A 355 -6.43 27.11 6.77
CA ASP A 355 -5.26 26.87 7.66
C ASP A 355 -4.28 28.05 7.63
N MET A 356 -3.96 28.55 6.43
CA MET A 356 -3.05 29.68 6.24
C MET A 356 -3.58 30.95 6.93
N PHE A 357 -4.87 31.25 6.77
CA PHE A 357 -5.47 32.44 7.40
C PHE A 357 -5.63 32.28 8.92
N GLU A 358 -5.86 31.05 9.40
CA GLU A 358 -5.88 30.76 10.83
C GLU A 358 -4.49 31.00 11.46
N GLU A 359 -3.39 30.55 10.84
CA GLU A 359 -2.04 30.81 11.30
C GLU A 359 -1.71 32.34 11.33
N GLN A 360 -2.30 33.11 10.41
CA GLN A 360 -2.22 34.58 10.41
C GLN A 360 -3.13 35.25 11.44
N GLN A 361 -3.93 34.50 12.17
CA GLN A 361 -4.96 35.00 13.08
C GLN A 361 -6.08 35.80 12.36
N LEU A 362 -6.24 35.62 11.06
CA LEU A 362 -7.30 36.21 10.25
C LEU A 362 -8.51 35.27 10.24
N THR A 363 -9.16 35.21 11.39
CA THR A 363 -10.18 34.19 11.69
C THR A 363 -11.46 34.29 10.87
N THR A 364 -11.84 35.48 10.40
CA THR A 364 -13.01 35.68 9.54
C THR A 364 -12.81 35.01 8.19
N GLU A 365 -11.64 35.20 7.59
CA GLU A 365 -11.24 34.61 6.32
C GLU A 365 -11.08 33.10 6.47
N ALA A 366 -10.48 32.64 7.55
CA ALA A 366 -10.30 31.22 7.87
C ALA A 366 -11.67 30.52 7.93
N LEU A 367 -12.65 31.09 8.68
CA LEU A 367 -14.01 30.55 8.78
C LEU A 367 -14.71 30.49 7.42
N ASN A 368 -14.57 31.55 6.61
CA ASN A 368 -15.20 31.60 5.30
C ASN A 368 -14.71 30.48 4.39
N TYR A 369 -13.39 30.25 4.33
CA TYR A 369 -12.82 29.18 3.51
C TYR A 369 -13.14 27.78 4.07
N ALA A 370 -13.12 27.59 5.39
CA ALA A 370 -13.53 26.33 6.00
C ALA A 370 -15.01 26.00 5.70
N GLN A 371 -15.88 27.00 5.73
CA GLN A 371 -17.30 26.84 5.38
C GLN A 371 -17.49 26.45 3.92
N GLN A 372 -16.79 27.12 2.99
CA GLN A 372 -16.81 26.77 1.57
C GLN A 372 -16.32 25.33 1.31
N ALA A 373 -15.29 24.92 2.06
CA ALA A 373 -14.81 23.54 2.00
C ALA A 373 -15.88 22.55 2.45
N LEU A 374 -16.57 22.84 3.57
CA LEU A 374 -17.65 22.00 4.10
C LEU A 374 -18.81 21.87 3.11
N GLU A 375 -19.31 22.97 2.61
CA GLU A 375 -20.44 23.00 1.68
C GLU A 375 -20.15 22.18 0.42
N LEU A 376 -18.97 22.38 -0.16
CA LEU A 376 -18.57 21.63 -1.34
C LEU A 376 -18.36 20.14 -1.03
N ALA A 377 -17.77 19.80 0.14
CA ALA A 377 -17.56 18.42 0.57
C ALA A 377 -18.89 17.67 0.78
N GLU A 378 -19.89 18.34 1.35
CA GLU A 378 -21.25 17.80 1.51
C GLU A 378 -21.94 17.58 0.17
N GLN A 379 -21.85 18.56 -0.76
CA GLN A 379 -22.41 18.41 -2.10
C GLN A 379 -21.86 17.20 -2.85
N VAL A 380 -20.56 16.92 -2.72
CA VAL A 380 -19.94 15.76 -3.37
C VAL A 380 -19.97 14.49 -2.51
N THR A 381 -20.64 14.54 -1.34
CA THR A 381 -20.84 13.40 -0.42
C THR A 381 -19.55 12.66 0.00
N ARG A 382 -18.45 13.39 0.18
CA ARG A 382 -17.13 12.85 0.54
C ARG A 382 -16.89 12.93 2.04
N LEU A 383 -17.30 11.90 2.79
CA LEU A 383 -17.23 11.86 4.26
C LEU A 383 -15.87 12.28 4.85
N LYS A 384 -14.77 11.89 4.22
CA LYS A 384 -13.42 12.27 4.63
C LYS A 384 -13.24 13.79 4.68
N TYR A 385 -13.61 14.48 3.60
CA TYR A 385 -13.45 15.94 3.51
C TYR A 385 -14.47 16.68 4.36
N VAL A 386 -15.69 16.14 4.49
CA VAL A 386 -16.69 16.65 5.45
C VAL A 386 -16.13 16.62 6.87
N ALA A 387 -15.52 15.49 7.28
CA ALA A 387 -14.91 15.37 8.60
C ALA A 387 -13.76 16.38 8.79
N GLN A 388 -12.90 16.56 7.79
CA GLN A 388 -11.79 17.53 7.87
C GLN A 388 -12.28 18.95 8.03
N ALA A 389 -13.23 19.38 7.21
CA ALA A 389 -13.79 20.73 7.26
C ALA A 389 -14.52 21.00 8.59
N LEU A 390 -15.26 20.01 9.11
CA LEU A 390 -15.94 20.12 10.42
C LEU A 390 -14.93 20.24 11.57
N LEU A 391 -13.82 19.48 11.54
CA LEU A 391 -12.78 19.59 12.54
C LEU A 391 -12.14 20.98 12.52
N GLN A 392 -11.76 21.44 11.34
CA GLN A 392 -11.15 22.77 11.17
C GLN A 392 -12.09 23.90 11.64
N LEU A 393 -13.39 23.84 11.31
CA LEU A 393 -14.39 24.80 11.85
C LEU A 393 -14.48 24.72 13.37
N SER A 394 -14.41 23.53 13.95
CA SER A 394 -14.37 23.36 15.40
C SER A 394 -13.15 24.05 16.01
N ASP A 395 -11.96 23.81 15.46
CA ASP A 395 -10.71 24.36 15.97
C ASP A 395 -10.68 25.89 15.89
N ILE A 396 -11.12 26.47 14.76
CA ILE A 396 -11.23 27.92 14.59
C ILE A 396 -12.23 28.52 15.59
N HIS A 397 -13.41 27.90 15.80
CA HIS A 397 -14.36 28.40 16.77
C HIS A 397 -13.83 28.28 18.21
N GLN A 398 -13.04 27.24 18.50
CA GLN A 398 -12.39 27.08 19.80
C GLN A 398 -11.37 28.21 20.06
N SER A 399 -10.56 28.56 19.06
CA SER A 399 -9.59 29.66 19.16
C SER A 399 -10.27 31.02 19.38
N LEU A 400 -11.50 31.18 18.92
CA LEU A 400 -12.35 32.36 19.14
C LEU A 400 -13.12 32.33 20.46
N ASN A 401 -12.88 31.32 21.33
CA ASN A 401 -13.68 31.09 22.57
C ASN A 401 -15.17 30.81 22.31
N GLY A 402 -15.56 30.50 21.07
CA GLY A 402 -16.92 30.13 20.66
C GLY A 402 -17.22 28.66 20.96
N TYR A 403 -17.09 28.26 22.24
CA TYR A 403 -17.13 26.84 22.63
C TYR A 403 -18.42 26.10 22.23
N GLN A 404 -19.53 26.80 22.14
CA GLN A 404 -20.81 26.20 21.74
C GLN A 404 -20.78 25.79 20.26
N GLN A 405 -20.30 26.65 19.38
CA GLN A 405 -20.12 26.37 17.97
C GLN A 405 -19.01 25.32 17.75
N ALA A 406 -17.89 25.44 18.45
CA ALA A 406 -16.81 24.47 18.39
C ALA A 406 -17.34 23.06 18.75
N PHE A 407 -18.11 22.94 19.83
CA PHE A 407 -18.72 21.67 20.24
C PHE A 407 -19.73 21.14 19.22
N TYR A 408 -20.54 22.00 18.61
CA TYR A 408 -21.49 21.62 17.56
C TYR A 408 -20.75 21.00 16.35
N TYR A 409 -19.70 21.65 15.85
CA TYR A 409 -18.92 21.13 14.74
C TYR A 409 -18.16 19.86 15.11
N TYR A 410 -17.62 19.79 16.32
CA TYR A 410 -16.94 18.60 16.80
C TYR A 410 -17.88 17.38 16.95
N GLN A 411 -19.10 17.57 17.42
CA GLN A 411 -20.10 16.50 17.44
C GLN A 411 -20.42 15.97 16.04
N ARG A 412 -20.60 16.87 15.09
CA ARG A 412 -20.82 16.48 13.68
C ARG A 412 -19.61 15.75 13.10
N HIS A 413 -18.41 16.24 13.37
CA HIS A 413 -17.15 15.57 12.99
C HIS A 413 -17.12 14.15 13.54
N SER A 414 -17.36 13.97 14.84
CA SER A 414 -17.35 12.66 15.49
C SER A 414 -18.40 11.71 14.90
N ALA A 415 -19.60 12.20 14.62
CA ALA A 415 -20.67 11.42 13.98
C ALA A 415 -20.26 10.96 12.57
N ILE A 416 -19.64 11.83 11.78
CA ILE A 416 -19.14 11.49 10.43
C ILE A 416 -17.96 10.52 10.52
N GLN A 417 -17.05 10.69 11.47
CA GLN A 417 -15.96 9.72 11.69
C GLN A 417 -16.47 8.35 12.09
N LEU A 418 -17.44 8.27 13.01
CA LEU A 418 -18.05 7.00 13.40
C LEU A 418 -18.71 6.33 12.20
N LYS A 419 -19.45 7.07 11.38
CA LYS A 419 -20.07 6.55 10.16
C LYS A 419 -19.03 6.02 9.17
N ALA A 420 -17.93 6.75 8.97
CA ALA A 420 -16.83 6.30 8.11
C ALA A 420 -16.16 5.06 8.67
N ARG A 421 -15.89 5.04 9.99
CA ARG A 421 -15.28 3.90 10.69
C ARG A 421 -16.16 2.64 10.68
N ASP A 422 -17.48 2.79 10.81
CA ASP A 422 -18.40 1.65 10.73
C ASP A 422 -18.39 1.02 9.33
N ILE A 423 -18.31 1.85 8.29
CA ILE A 423 -18.16 1.40 6.91
C ILE A 423 -16.82 0.68 6.74
N ASP A 424 -15.72 1.30 7.23
CA ASP A 424 -14.36 0.74 7.11
C ASP A 424 -14.22 -0.56 7.91
N ASN A 425 -14.75 -0.64 9.13
CA ASN A 425 -14.73 -1.85 9.94
C ASN A 425 -15.48 -3.00 9.29
N ARG A 426 -16.69 -2.76 8.78
CA ARG A 426 -17.47 -3.79 8.07
C ARG A 426 -16.69 -4.32 6.86
N LEU A 427 -16.07 -3.43 6.10
CA LEU A 427 -15.29 -3.79 4.93
C LEU A 427 -13.96 -4.47 5.30
N ALA A 428 -13.35 -4.08 6.43
CA ALA A 428 -12.16 -4.74 6.94
C ALA A 428 -12.47 -6.18 7.39
N PHE A 429 -13.61 -6.44 8.02
CA PHE A 429 -14.05 -7.79 8.36
C PHE A 429 -14.31 -8.64 7.10
N GLU A 430 -15.03 -8.10 6.11
CA GLU A 430 -15.26 -8.80 4.84
C GLU A 430 -13.94 -9.08 4.10
N ALA A 431 -12.97 -8.15 4.13
CA ALA A 431 -11.65 -8.33 3.54
C ALA A 431 -10.79 -9.33 4.33
N LEU A 432 -10.91 -9.36 5.66
CA LEU A 432 -10.19 -10.30 6.51
C LEU A 432 -10.66 -11.73 6.25
N ASP A 433 -11.96 -11.96 6.16
CA ASP A 433 -12.53 -13.27 5.84
C ASP A 433 -12.11 -13.76 4.44
N LEU A 434 -12.12 -12.87 3.45
CA LEU A 434 -11.62 -13.17 2.10
C LEU A 434 -10.11 -13.45 2.09
N THR A 435 -9.34 -12.69 2.87
CA THR A 435 -7.88 -12.84 2.96
C THR A 435 -7.53 -14.13 3.69
N HIS A 436 -8.27 -14.49 4.72
CA HIS A 436 -8.09 -15.74 5.47
C HIS A 436 -8.34 -16.96 4.59
N ALA A 437 -9.46 -16.99 3.88
CA ALA A 437 -9.80 -18.07 2.95
C ALA A 437 -8.75 -18.21 1.83
N LYS A 438 -8.21 -17.09 1.36
CA LYS A 438 -7.16 -17.06 0.33
C LYS A 438 -5.82 -17.55 0.87
N TYR A 439 -5.44 -17.13 2.08
CA TYR A 439 -4.20 -17.58 2.74
C TYR A 439 -4.19 -19.10 2.99
N GLU A 440 -5.31 -19.66 3.43
CA GLU A 440 -5.47 -21.10 3.56
C GLU A 440 -5.29 -21.82 2.22
N GLN A 441 -5.85 -21.27 1.16
CA GLN A 441 -5.75 -21.86 -0.17
C GLN A 441 -4.33 -21.73 -0.76
N GLU A 442 -3.66 -20.59 -0.55
CA GLU A 442 -2.26 -20.40 -0.97
C GLU A 442 -1.28 -21.27 -0.18
N LEU A 443 -1.48 -21.41 1.15
CA LEU A 443 -0.71 -22.34 1.98
C LEU A 443 -0.89 -23.80 1.50
N LYS A 444 -2.11 -24.19 1.22
CA LYS A 444 -2.43 -25.52 0.71
C LYS A 444 -1.81 -25.76 -0.68
N ASN A 445 -1.88 -24.79 -1.57
CA ASN A 445 -1.27 -24.87 -2.90
C ASN A 445 0.26 -24.81 -2.85
N SER A 446 0.83 -23.98 -1.99
CA SER A 446 2.27 -23.90 -1.75
C SER A 446 2.81 -25.20 -1.15
N PHE A 447 2.08 -25.78 -0.20
CA PHE A 447 2.41 -27.08 0.38
C PHE A 447 2.36 -28.20 -0.67
N LEU A 448 1.29 -28.25 -1.50
CA LEU A 448 1.15 -29.22 -2.59
C LEU A 448 2.23 -29.07 -3.67
N THR A 449 2.56 -27.83 -4.06
CA THR A 449 3.63 -27.57 -5.03
C THR A 449 5.01 -27.90 -4.47
N HIS A 450 5.21 -27.67 -3.17
CA HIS A 450 6.46 -28.05 -2.51
C HIS A 450 6.61 -29.58 -2.39
N GLN A 451 5.52 -30.28 -2.06
CA GLN A 451 5.50 -31.73 -2.04
C GLN A 451 5.78 -32.35 -3.43
N THR A 452 5.09 -31.86 -4.46
CA THR A 452 5.31 -32.38 -5.83
C THR A 452 6.72 -32.07 -6.35
N LYS A 453 7.30 -30.96 -5.96
CA LYS A 453 8.70 -30.62 -6.31
C LYS A 453 9.70 -31.47 -5.55
N LEU A 454 9.42 -31.77 -4.27
CA LEU A 454 10.21 -32.68 -3.44
C LEU A 454 10.14 -34.13 -3.95
N ASP A 455 8.95 -34.56 -4.36
CA ASP A 455 8.75 -35.92 -4.90
C ASP A 455 9.44 -36.10 -6.26
N ARG A 456 9.40 -35.11 -7.16
CA ARG A 456 10.20 -35.13 -8.39
C ARG A 456 11.70 -35.16 -8.13
N LEU A 457 12.19 -34.35 -7.19
CA LEU A 457 13.61 -34.37 -6.83
C LEU A 457 14.03 -35.68 -6.11
N ARG A 458 13.08 -36.34 -5.42
CA ARG A 458 13.32 -37.67 -4.84
C ARG A 458 13.44 -38.76 -5.93
N ILE A 459 12.57 -38.72 -6.93
CA ILE A 459 12.57 -39.71 -8.02
C ILE A 459 13.85 -39.60 -8.85
N GLU A 460 14.31 -38.41 -9.19
CA GLU A 460 15.53 -38.20 -9.98
C GLU A 460 16.84 -38.56 -9.21
N LYS A 461 16.84 -38.42 -7.88
CA LYS A 461 17.99 -38.73 -7.05
C LYS A 461 18.12 -40.22 -6.62
N MET A 462 17.03 -40.96 -6.62
CA MET A 462 17.04 -42.33 -6.09
C MET A 462 17.79 -43.36 -6.93
N GLU A 463 18.01 -43.12 -8.20
CA GLU A 463 18.67 -44.12 -9.08
C GLU A 463 20.20 -44.10 -9.02
N HIS A 464 20.82 -42.98 -8.66
CA HIS A 464 22.28 -42.87 -8.74
C HIS A 464 23.04 -42.84 -7.39
N GLN A 465 22.41 -42.75 -6.24
CA GLN A 465 23.07 -42.46 -4.98
C GLN A 465 22.91 -43.50 -3.87
N ARG A 466 22.22 -44.63 -4.11
CA ARG A 466 21.91 -45.61 -3.05
C ARG A 466 23.17 -46.24 -2.39
N TRP A 467 24.24 -46.32 -3.11
CA TRP A 467 25.45 -46.98 -2.59
C TRP A 467 26.38 -46.06 -1.76
N MET A 468 26.52 -44.81 -2.15
CA MET A 468 27.35 -43.84 -1.40
C MET A 468 26.68 -43.40 -0.07
N TYR A 469 25.35 -43.37 -0.01
CA TYR A 469 24.64 -42.89 1.19
C TYR A 469 24.81 -43.82 2.39
N ASN A 470 24.92 -45.13 2.19
CA ASN A 470 25.03 -46.07 3.31
C ASN A 470 26.36 -45.92 4.08
N ILE A 471 27.45 -45.61 3.40
CA ILE A 471 28.78 -45.40 4.04
C ILE A 471 28.86 -44.00 4.66
N ILE A 472 28.37 -42.95 3.95
CA ILE A 472 28.36 -41.59 4.49
C ILE A 472 27.41 -41.47 5.68
N MET A 473 26.27 -42.18 5.64
CA MET A 473 25.29 -42.20 6.73
C MET A 473 25.89 -42.76 8.01
N PHE A 474 26.70 -43.80 7.93
CA PHE A 474 27.31 -44.40 9.14
C PHE A 474 28.33 -43.47 9.79
N VAL A 475 29.15 -42.80 8.99
CA VAL A 475 30.14 -41.82 9.49
C VAL A 475 29.46 -40.56 10.02
N LEU A 476 28.41 -40.10 9.34
CA LEU A 476 27.65 -38.93 9.76
C LEU A 476 26.79 -39.17 11.01
N LEU A 477 26.25 -40.38 11.19
CA LEU A 477 25.51 -40.76 12.41
C LEU A 477 26.42 -40.71 13.67
N CYS A 478 27.67 -41.15 13.56
CA CYS A 478 28.62 -41.04 14.66
C CYS A 478 29.03 -39.59 14.96
N ALA A 479 29.25 -38.78 13.93
CA ALA A 479 29.60 -37.36 14.06
C ALA A 479 28.38 -36.50 14.54
N ALA A 480 27.16 -36.77 14.05
CA ALA A 480 25.95 -36.08 14.45
C ALA A 480 25.54 -36.37 15.91
N SER A 481 25.78 -37.60 16.38
CA SER A 481 25.52 -37.97 17.78
C SER A 481 26.40 -37.17 18.75
N PHE A 482 27.64 -36.92 18.39
CA PHE A 482 28.57 -36.11 19.18
C PHE A 482 28.23 -34.62 19.16
N THR A 483 27.87 -34.09 17.96
CA THR A 483 27.56 -32.65 17.82
C THR A 483 26.20 -32.27 18.42
N VAL A 484 25.19 -33.16 18.41
CA VAL A 484 23.88 -32.92 19.04
C VAL A 484 24.02 -32.81 20.57
N LEU A 485 24.85 -33.63 21.18
CA LEU A 485 25.12 -33.58 22.64
C LEU A 485 25.84 -32.28 23.03
N ALA A 486 26.82 -31.86 22.24
CA ALA A 486 27.60 -30.64 22.49
C ALA A 486 26.76 -29.36 22.26
N ASN A 487 25.99 -29.32 21.19
CA ASN A 487 25.16 -28.13 20.85
C ASN A 487 23.94 -27.91 21.77
N LYS A 488 23.38 -28.98 22.36
CA LYS A 488 22.25 -28.87 23.27
C LYS A 488 22.60 -28.09 24.55
N THR A 489 23.80 -28.28 25.05
CA THR A 489 24.29 -27.60 26.25
C THR A 489 24.67 -26.13 26.01
N ILE A 490 25.21 -25.81 24.82
CA ILE A 490 25.65 -24.45 24.48
C ILE A 490 24.43 -23.57 24.18
N ARG A 491 23.44 -24.07 23.42
CA ARG A 491 22.22 -23.32 23.06
C ARG A 491 21.33 -23.00 24.26
N ALA A 492 21.25 -23.91 25.24
CA ALA A 492 20.47 -23.70 26.45
C ALA A 492 21.00 -22.55 27.33
N ARG A 493 22.33 -22.34 27.32
CA ARG A 493 22.99 -21.26 28.09
C ARG A 493 22.94 -19.91 27.35
N ALA A 494 22.88 -19.91 26.02
CA ALA A 494 22.85 -18.69 25.18
C ALA A 494 21.44 -18.16 24.91
N ALA A 495 20.41 -18.86 25.38
CA ALA A 495 18.99 -18.50 25.06
C ALA A 495 18.36 -17.49 26.01
N ILE A 496 19.02 -17.27 27.16
CA ILE A 496 18.48 -16.46 28.27
C ILE A 496 19.31 -15.19 28.42
N ASP A 497 18.66 -14.07 28.56
CA ASP A 497 19.29 -12.81 28.95
C ASP A 497 19.90 -12.96 30.35
N ALA A 498 21.16 -12.61 30.49
CA ALA A 498 21.94 -12.86 31.71
C ALA A 498 21.39 -12.10 32.92
N MET A 499 20.86 -10.88 32.69
CA MET A 499 20.36 -9.97 33.73
C MET A 499 18.92 -10.31 34.10
N THR A 500 18.01 -10.26 33.14
CA THR A 500 16.57 -10.37 33.38
C THR A 500 16.06 -11.80 33.47
N LYS A 501 16.86 -12.79 33.07
CA LYS A 501 16.46 -14.20 32.95
C LYS A 501 15.24 -14.42 32.03
N ALA A 502 14.90 -13.45 31.20
CA ALA A 502 13.98 -13.57 30.09
C ALA A 502 14.67 -14.26 28.90
N TYR A 503 13.91 -14.70 27.91
CA TYR A 503 14.55 -15.06 26.65
C TYR A 503 15.23 -13.84 26.03
N ASN A 504 16.42 -14.04 25.46
CA ASN A 504 17.05 -12.97 24.71
C ASN A 504 16.31 -12.77 23.36
N ARG A 505 16.61 -11.66 22.67
CA ARG A 505 16.01 -11.27 21.38
C ARG A 505 15.94 -12.44 20.39
N THR A 506 17.04 -13.14 20.21
CA THR A 506 17.12 -14.22 19.22
C THR A 506 16.21 -15.40 19.58
N GLU A 507 16.19 -15.76 20.85
CA GLU A 507 15.42 -16.92 21.33
C GLU A 507 13.91 -16.63 21.37
N ILE A 508 13.51 -15.46 21.82
CA ILE A 508 12.09 -15.11 21.89
C ILE A 508 11.50 -15.07 20.48
N ILE A 509 12.16 -14.38 19.54
CA ILE A 509 11.72 -14.30 18.14
C ILE A 509 11.65 -15.69 17.51
N ARG A 510 12.70 -16.52 17.73
CA ARG A 510 12.71 -17.88 17.22
C ARG A 510 11.58 -18.75 17.77
N ARG A 511 11.21 -18.56 19.03
CA ARG A 511 10.10 -19.27 19.68
C ARG A 511 8.76 -18.80 19.14
N ILE A 512 8.58 -17.50 18.99
CA ILE A 512 7.38 -16.92 18.43
C ILE A 512 7.16 -17.37 16.99
N LYS A 513 8.18 -17.28 16.12
CA LYS A 513 8.09 -17.71 14.70
C LYS A 513 7.76 -19.20 14.53
N ARG A 514 7.89 -20.01 15.57
CA ARG A 514 7.53 -21.44 15.58
C ARG A 514 6.13 -21.73 16.09
N VAL A 515 5.46 -20.74 16.61
CA VAL A 515 4.09 -20.89 17.12
C VAL A 515 3.15 -21.09 15.94
N ARG A 516 2.45 -22.23 15.98
CA ARG A 516 1.49 -22.61 14.95
C ARG A 516 0.14 -21.96 15.22
N HIS A 517 -0.67 -21.98 14.19
CA HIS A 517 -2.06 -21.55 14.22
C HIS A 517 -2.85 -22.05 15.44
N CYS A 518 -3.68 -21.21 16.04
CA CYS A 518 -4.54 -21.58 17.17
C CYS A 518 -5.60 -22.60 16.73
N GLN A 519 -5.48 -23.85 17.18
CA GLN A 519 -6.37 -24.95 16.76
C GLN A 519 -7.72 -25.00 17.50
N LYS A 520 -7.91 -24.23 18.57
CA LYS A 520 -9.12 -24.25 19.38
C LYS A 520 -9.99 -23.03 19.14
N ASN A 521 -11.25 -23.26 18.82
CA ASN A 521 -12.27 -22.25 18.53
C ASN A 521 -12.23 -21.06 19.51
N LYS A 522 -12.11 -19.84 18.96
CA LYS A 522 -12.19 -18.54 19.64
C LYS A 522 -11.01 -18.17 20.55
N LYS A 523 -9.84 -18.77 20.44
CA LYS A 523 -8.63 -18.32 21.15
C LYS A 523 -7.64 -17.67 20.18
N GLN A 524 -6.85 -16.76 20.72
CA GLN A 524 -5.85 -15.97 19.96
C GLN A 524 -4.50 -15.99 20.67
N HIS A 525 -3.43 -15.84 19.90
CA HIS A 525 -2.12 -15.44 20.40
C HIS A 525 -2.10 -13.93 20.50
N VAL A 526 -1.60 -13.44 21.62
CA VAL A 526 -1.43 -12.00 21.84
C VAL A 526 0.05 -11.69 21.88
N LEU A 527 0.50 -10.88 20.95
CA LEU A 527 1.84 -10.29 21.03
C LEU A 527 1.72 -8.95 21.74
N VAL A 528 2.54 -8.77 22.75
CA VAL A 528 2.61 -7.52 23.51
C VAL A 528 4.04 -7.03 23.45
N LEU A 529 4.24 -5.90 22.84
CA LEU A 529 5.49 -5.16 22.85
C LEU A 529 5.38 -4.05 23.90
N LEU A 530 6.36 -3.95 24.75
CA LEU A 530 6.40 -2.91 25.76
C LEU A 530 7.80 -2.30 25.88
N ASP A 531 7.82 -1.05 26.31
CA ASP A 531 9.04 -0.29 26.54
C ASP A 531 8.87 0.54 27.81
N LEU A 532 9.93 0.61 28.61
CA LEU A 532 9.90 1.32 29.89
C LEU A 532 9.95 2.82 29.67
N ASP A 533 8.96 3.51 30.20
CA ASP A 533 8.87 4.95 30.05
C ASP A 533 9.99 5.65 30.83
N LYS A 534 10.63 6.59 30.15
CA LYS A 534 11.64 7.46 30.76
C LYS A 534 12.81 6.69 31.41
N PHE A 535 13.06 5.46 30.92
CA PHE A 535 14.11 4.61 31.50
C PHE A 535 15.49 5.30 31.47
N LYS A 536 15.75 6.11 30.44
CA LYS A 536 16.97 6.92 30.38
C LYS A 536 17.03 7.93 31.55
N GLU A 537 15.93 8.56 31.93
CA GLU A 537 15.86 9.47 33.08
C GLU A 537 16.22 8.72 34.38
N ILE A 538 15.73 7.47 34.54
CA ILE A 538 16.10 6.64 35.70
C ILE A 538 17.60 6.37 35.73
N ASN A 539 18.21 6.07 34.58
CA ASN A 539 19.64 5.84 34.46
C ASN A 539 20.44 7.13 34.75
N ASP A 540 19.99 8.26 34.17
CA ASP A 540 20.69 9.54 34.29
C ASP A 540 20.59 10.11 35.73
N GLU A 541 19.46 9.91 36.43
CA GLU A 541 19.26 10.42 37.79
C GLU A 541 19.74 9.47 38.92
N HIS A 542 19.67 8.14 38.67
CA HIS A 542 19.90 7.15 39.71
C HIS A 542 21.00 6.16 39.38
N GLY A 543 21.66 6.32 38.21
CA GLY A 543 22.76 5.48 37.76
C GLY A 543 22.31 4.17 37.08
N HIS A 544 23.15 3.65 36.22
CA HIS A 544 22.91 2.39 35.48
C HIS A 544 22.58 1.18 36.39
N PRO A 545 23.20 1.02 37.59
CA PRO A 545 22.82 -0.08 38.49
C PRO A 545 21.36 -0.02 38.93
N THR A 546 20.78 1.19 39.11
CA THR A 546 19.37 1.33 39.41
C THR A 546 18.49 0.99 38.22
N GLY A 547 18.91 1.34 37.01
CA GLY A 547 18.23 0.89 35.77
C GLY A 547 18.26 -0.63 35.64
N ASP A 548 19.36 -1.28 35.95
CA ASP A 548 19.46 -2.74 35.95
C ASP A 548 18.48 -3.37 36.96
N ILE A 549 18.37 -2.79 38.15
CA ILE A 549 17.37 -3.22 39.19
C ILE A 549 15.95 -3.01 38.65
N ALA A 550 15.66 -1.90 37.98
CA ALA A 550 14.37 -1.66 37.36
C ALA A 550 14.02 -2.71 36.30
N LEU A 551 14.96 -3.04 35.41
CA LEU A 551 14.78 -4.09 34.38
C LEU A 551 14.51 -5.46 35.01
N VAL A 552 15.25 -5.83 36.05
CA VAL A 552 15.04 -7.08 36.78
C VAL A 552 13.71 -7.07 37.50
N HIS A 553 13.35 -5.94 38.12
CA HIS A 553 12.07 -5.76 38.81
C HIS A 553 10.89 -5.96 37.83
N VAL A 554 10.87 -5.23 36.74
CA VAL A 554 9.82 -5.34 35.72
C VAL A 554 9.74 -6.76 35.17
N SER A 555 10.88 -7.36 34.87
CA SER A 555 10.94 -8.76 34.41
C SER A 555 10.32 -9.73 35.41
N ASN A 556 10.51 -9.50 36.70
CA ASN A 556 9.92 -10.31 37.76
C ASN A 556 8.40 -10.07 37.87
N GLN A 557 7.94 -8.84 37.71
CA GLN A 557 6.50 -8.55 37.73
C GLN A 557 5.81 -9.22 36.53
N ILE A 558 6.35 -9.08 35.32
CA ILE A 558 5.83 -9.77 34.13
C ILE A 558 5.76 -11.28 34.38
N ARG A 559 6.84 -11.89 34.86
CA ARG A 559 6.92 -13.35 35.03
C ARG A 559 5.90 -13.90 36.04
N LYS A 560 5.51 -13.13 37.06
CA LYS A 560 4.48 -13.53 38.04
C LYS A 560 3.09 -13.66 37.39
N HIS A 561 2.82 -12.91 36.33
CA HIS A 561 1.51 -12.88 35.64
C HIS A 561 1.47 -13.78 34.40
N LEU A 562 2.58 -14.42 34.04
CA LEU A 562 2.62 -15.36 32.93
C LEU A 562 2.25 -16.77 33.37
N VAL A 563 1.47 -17.45 32.52
CA VAL A 563 1.12 -18.85 32.73
C VAL A 563 2.03 -19.79 31.91
N LYS A 564 1.97 -21.07 32.24
CA LYS A 564 2.79 -22.08 31.57
C LYS A 564 2.52 -22.11 30.06
N GLY A 565 3.53 -21.85 29.28
CA GLY A 565 3.46 -21.86 27.81
C GLY A 565 3.53 -20.48 27.16
N GLU A 566 3.32 -19.42 27.92
CA GLU A 566 3.53 -18.06 27.45
C GLU A 566 5.03 -17.74 27.37
N LEU A 567 5.40 -16.86 26.45
CA LEU A 567 6.80 -16.52 26.20
C LEU A 567 7.06 -15.08 26.64
N PHE A 568 8.25 -14.89 27.17
CA PHE A 568 8.72 -13.60 27.61
C PHE A 568 10.18 -13.42 27.25
N GLY A 569 10.51 -12.35 26.56
CA GLY A 569 11.87 -12.04 26.11
C GLY A 569 12.17 -10.55 26.19
N ARG A 570 13.47 -10.24 26.31
CA ARG A 570 14.03 -8.91 26.21
C ARG A 570 14.60 -8.71 24.82
N LEU A 571 14.16 -7.67 24.12
CA LEU A 571 14.60 -7.37 22.77
C LEU A 571 15.90 -6.58 22.75
N GLY A 572 16.08 -5.70 23.73
CA GLY A 572 17.25 -4.86 23.87
C GLY A 572 16.95 -3.67 24.78
N GLY A 573 17.94 -3.05 25.40
CA GLY A 573 17.73 -1.87 26.24
C GLY A 573 16.61 -2.07 27.26
N GLU A 574 15.55 -1.29 27.10
CA GLU A 574 14.33 -1.27 27.92
C GLU A 574 13.11 -1.95 27.28
N GLU A 575 13.30 -2.60 26.13
CA GLU A 575 12.22 -3.20 25.36
C GLU A 575 12.03 -4.69 25.70
N PHE A 576 10.78 -5.07 25.89
CA PHE A 576 10.38 -6.45 26.15
C PHE A 576 9.26 -6.90 25.22
N LEU A 577 9.26 -8.18 24.92
CA LEU A 577 8.24 -8.82 24.11
C LEU A 577 7.63 -9.98 24.89
N ILE A 578 6.29 -9.98 24.96
CA ILE A 578 5.52 -11.04 25.59
C ILE A 578 4.63 -11.67 24.53
N MET A 579 4.50 -12.97 24.59
CA MET A 579 3.50 -13.70 23.83
C MET A 579 2.61 -14.48 24.78
N LEU A 580 1.35 -14.05 24.87
CA LEU A 580 0.31 -14.79 25.58
C LEU A 580 -0.29 -15.83 24.63
N THR A 581 -0.53 -17.00 25.11
CA THR A 581 -1.03 -18.12 24.33
C THR A 581 -2.45 -18.48 24.72
N ASP A 582 -3.25 -18.91 23.73
CA ASP A 582 -4.59 -19.44 23.96
C ASP A 582 -5.53 -18.52 24.77
N THR A 583 -5.44 -17.20 24.53
CA THR A 583 -6.26 -16.18 25.17
C THR A 583 -7.60 -16.04 24.46
N LYS A 584 -8.72 -15.91 25.20
CA LYS A 584 -10.01 -15.62 24.58
C LYS A 584 -10.09 -14.13 24.18
N PRO A 585 -10.72 -13.79 23.06
CA PRO A 585 -10.83 -12.39 22.64
C PRO A 585 -11.41 -11.44 23.70
N SER A 586 -12.33 -11.92 24.51
CA SER A 586 -12.91 -11.15 25.62
C SER A 586 -11.95 -10.91 26.79
N GLU A 587 -10.89 -11.71 26.90
CA GLU A 587 -9.92 -11.69 27.99
C GLU A 587 -8.61 -10.97 27.60
N VAL A 588 -8.42 -10.69 26.26
CA VAL A 588 -7.17 -10.13 25.75
C VAL A 588 -6.83 -8.81 26.43
N ARG A 589 -7.78 -7.88 26.41
CA ARG A 589 -7.57 -6.54 26.96
C ARG A 589 -7.30 -6.60 28.45
N GLU A 590 -8.08 -7.36 29.19
CA GLU A 590 -7.93 -7.56 30.63
C GLU A 590 -6.55 -8.14 30.98
N ARG A 591 -6.10 -9.15 30.23
CA ARG A 591 -4.77 -9.75 30.42
C ARG A 591 -3.63 -8.77 30.17
N VAL A 592 -3.75 -7.90 29.17
CA VAL A 592 -2.74 -6.88 28.89
C VAL A 592 -2.78 -5.76 29.92
N GLU A 593 -3.97 -5.37 30.35
CA GLU A 593 -4.17 -4.39 31.43
C GLU A 593 -3.61 -4.90 32.78
N GLU A 594 -3.77 -6.19 33.09
CA GLU A 594 -3.13 -6.82 34.26
C GLU A 594 -1.60 -6.69 34.24
N LEU A 595 -0.97 -6.97 33.08
CA LEU A 595 0.48 -6.84 32.93
C LEU A 595 0.94 -5.38 33.05
N HIS A 596 0.22 -4.48 32.45
CA HIS A 596 0.50 -3.04 32.53
C HIS A 596 0.34 -2.53 33.97
N TYR A 597 -0.76 -2.91 34.63
CA TYR A 597 -1.03 -2.55 36.00
C TYR A 597 0.02 -3.08 37.00
N ALA A 598 0.47 -4.34 36.76
CA ALA A 598 1.50 -4.98 37.57
C ALA A 598 2.84 -4.24 37.53
N ILE A 599 3.14 -3.57 36.42
CA ILE A 599 4.36 -2.76 36.29
C ILE A 599 4.12 -1.38 36.87
N SER A 600 3.07 -0.67 36.43
CA SER A 600 2.82 0.73 36.76
C SER A 600 2.55 0.96 38.23
N ASN A 601 2.02 -0.03 38.97
CA ASN A 601 1.74 0.06 40.38
C ASN A 601 2.78 -0.64 41.28
N SER A 602 3.84 -1.12 40.70
CA SER A 602 4.90 -1.78 41.49
C SER A 602 6.00 -0.81 41.88
N ILE A 603 6.44 -0.90 43.10
CA ILE A 603 7.54 -0.11 43.64
C ILE A 603 8.77 -1.00 43.77
N PHE A 604 9.90 -0.51 43.35
CA PHE A 604 11.21 -1.14 43.61
C PHE A 604 12.14 -0.19 44.36
N LEU A 605 13.16 -0.73 44.95
CA LEU A 605 14.17 0.08 45.62
C LEU A 605 15.37 0.31 44.72
N SER A 606 15.76 1.57 44.54
CA SER A 606 17.00 1.94 43.88
C SER A 606 18.21 1.32 44.58
N GLU A 607 19.37 1.38 43.99
CA GLU A 607 20.64 1.02 44.65
C GLU A 607 20.82 1.76 45.97
N SER A 608 20.42 3.02 46.02
CA SER A 608 20.42 3.85 47.22
C SER A 608 19.25 3.63 48.17
N LYS A 609 18.46 2.56 47.99
CA LYS A 609 17.28 2.15 48.78
C LYS A 609 16.12 3.18 48.80
N LYS A 610 16.07 4.07 47.82
CA LYS A 610 14.92 4.94 47.61
C LYS A 610 13.81 4.20 46.86
N PRO A 611 12.54 4.31 47.27
CA PRO A 611 11.46 3.71 46.53
C PRO A 611 11.22 4.46 45.21
N LEU A 612 11.23 3.74 44.11
CA LEU A 612 10.99 4.23 42.76
C LEU A 612 9.86 3.43 42.11
N ASN A 613 9.18 4.08 41.20
CA ASN A 613 8.22 3.47 40.30
C ASN A 613 8.70 3.63 38.87
N VAL A 614 8.38 2.67 38.03
CA VAL A 614 8.60 2.73 36.57
C VAL A 614 7.30 2.39 35.88
N THR A 615 6.95 3.16 34.89
CA THR A 615 5.81 2.87 34.03
C THR A 615 6.33 2.32 32.70
N ALA A 616 5.44 1.76 31.92
CA ALA A 616 5.76 1.25 30.59
C ALA A 616 4.63 1.55 29.61
N SER A 617 5.00 1.88 28.41
CA SER A 617 4.07 1.98 27.28
C SER A 617 3.92 0.60 26.64
N PHE A 618 2.70 0.24 26.32
CA PHE A 618 2.33 -1.07 25.78
C PHE A 618 1.68 -0.93 24.41
N ALA A 619 2.06 -1.80 23.51
CA ALA A 619 1.32 -2.09 22.29
C ALA A 619 1.02 -3.58 22.24
N TYR A 620 -0.19 -3.93 21.86
CA TYR A 620 -0.53 -5.32 21.66
C TYR A 620 -1.32 -5.53 20.37
N LEU A 621 -1.22 -6.73 19.85
CA LEU A 621 -2.08 -7.25 18.80
C LEU A 621 -2.47 -8.69 19.13
N ALA A 622 -3.70 -9.04 18.78
CA ALA A 622 -4.23 -10.39 18.96
C ALA A 622 -4.52 -11.01 17.59
N THR A 623 -4.01 -12.20 17.37
CA THR A 623 -4.19 -12.93 16.11
C THR A 623 -4.40 -14.41 16.33
N SER A 624 -5.23 -15.03 15.50
CA SER A 624 -5.40 -16.49 15.46
C SER A 624 -4.43 -17.16 14.49
N ASN A 625 -3.71 -16.39 13.68
CA ASN A 625 -2.81 -16.89 12.64
C ASN A 625 -1.49 -17.42 13.21
N ALA A 626 -0.75 -18.16 12.39
CA ALA A 626 0.61 -18.50 12.71
C ALA A 626 1.48 -17.24 12.81
N LEU A 627 2.45 -17.24 13.70
CA LEU A 627 3.32 -16.10 13.93
C LEU A 627 4.64 -16.20 13.12
N SER A 628 4.59 -16.88 11.94
CA SER A 628 5.73 -17.00 11.02
C SER A 628 6.21 -15.63 10.51
N ASP A 629 5.27 -14.74 10.25
CA ASP A 629 5.51 -13.40 9.70
C ASP A 629 5.67 -12.35 10.81
N PHE A 630 6.37 -12.76 11.86
CA PHE A 630 6.61 -11.96 13.06
C PHE A 630 7.18 -10.56 12.75
N ASP A 631 8.00 -10.42 11.72
CA ASP A 631 8.66 -9.15 11.41
C ASP A 631 7.63 -8.08 10.98
N ASP A 632 6.60 -8.47 10.23
CA ASP A 632 5.50 -7.59 9.85
C ASP A 632 4.64 -7.22 11.06
N LEU A 633 4.31 -8.21 11.91
CA LEU A 633 3.57 -8.01 13.15
C LEU A 633 4.34 -7.11 14.14
N TYR A 634 5.65 -7.28 14.19
CA TYR A 634 6.52 -6.45 15.01
C TYR A 634 6.51 -4.99 14.53
N SER A 635 6.53 -4.75 13.21
CA SER A 635 6.45 -3.41 12.66
C SER A 635 5.15 -2.68 13.05
N VAL A 636 4.04 -3.40 13.06
CA VAL A 636 2.74 -2.86 13.50
C VAL A 636 2.74 -2.57 15.00
N LEU A 637 3.30 -3.49 15.80
CA LEU A 637 3.43 -3.28 17.24
C LEU A 637 4.36 -2.10 17.57
N ASP A 638 5.44 -1.94 16.84
CA ASP A 638 6.40 -0.86 17.04
C ASP A 638 5.76 0.51 16.76
N GLN A 639 4.96 0.62 15.70
CA GLN A 639 4.18 1.82 15.39
C GLN A 639 3.17 2.14 16.49
N ALA A 640 2.44 1.14 16.96
CA ALA A 640 1.48 1.30 18.04
C ALA A 640 2.18 1.67 19.37
N LEU A 641 3.35 1.10 19.64
CA LEU A 641 4.17 1.45 20.78
C LEU A 641 4.68 2.89 20.71
N TYR A 642 5.08 3.33 19.54
CA TYR A 642 5.45 4.72 19.30
C TYR A 642 4.27 5.66 19.59
N GLN A 643 3.07 5.31 19.16
CA GLN A 643 1.87 6.06 19.47
C GLN A 643 1.57 6.07 20.96
N ALA A 644 1.72 4.94 21.67
CA ALA A 644 1.56 4.90 23.12
C ALA A 644 2.50 5.89 23.81
N LYS A 645 3.76 5.95 23.37
CA LYS A 645 4.74 6.93 23.85
C LYS A 645 4.35 8.38 23.54
N SER A 646 3.76 8.62 22.36
CA SER A 646 3.31 9.95 21.92
C SER A 646 2.04 10.41 22.66
N ASN A 647 1.15 9.50 23.01
CA ASN A 647 -0.10 9.77 23.73
C ASN A 647 0.09 10.08 25.23
N GLY A 648 1.33 10.26 25.65
CA GLY A 648 1.64 10.64 27.04
C GLY A 648 2.25 9.51 27.86
N ARG A 649 2.58 8.39 27.26
CA ARG A 649 3.18 7.21 27.90
C ARG A 649 2.24 6.53 28.90
N ASN A 650 2.72 5.48 29.58
CA ASN A 650 1.96 4.71 30.58
C ASN A 650 0.55 4.35 30.12
N CYS A 651 0.42 3.93 28.89
CA CYS A 651 -0.84 3.55 28.26
C CYS A 651 -0.69 2.30 27.38
N ILE A 652 -1.82 1.77 26.99
CA ILE A 652 -1.92 0.54 26.18
C ILE A 652 -2.59 0.92 24.86
N ILE A 653 -1.99 0.52 23.74
CA ILE A 653 -2.56 0.68 22.38
C ILE A 653 -2.86 -0.71 21.82
N ASP A 654 -4.09 -0.88 21.34
CA ASP A 654 -4.47 -2.03 20.51
C ASP A 654 -4.11 -1.74 19.06
N ALA A 655 -3.07 -2.39 18.57
CA ALA A 655 -2.50 -2.13 17.25
C ALA A 655 -3.45 -2.42 16.06
N TYR A 656 -4.55 -3.16 16.28
CA TYR A 656 -5.51 -3.50 15.24
C TYR A 656 -6.87 -2.77 15.37
N ASN A 657 -7.27 -2.40 16.56
CA ASN A 657 -8.61 -1.87 16.80
C ASN A 657 -8.61 -0.38 17.20
N GLU A 658 -7.46 0.17 17.57
CA GLU A 658 -7.32 1.60 17.85
C GLU A 658 -6.72 2.28 16.59
N PRO A 659 -7.29 3.43 16.16
CA PRO A 659 -6.74 4.15 15.02
C PRO A 659 -5.32 4.63 15.35
N ILE A 660 -4.37 4.17 14.60
CA ILE A 660 -3.02 4.72 14.60
C ILE A 660 -3.10 6.04 13.83
N ASP A 661 -2.81 7.15 14.50
CA ASP A 661 -2.92 8.51 13.95
C ASP A 661 -1.91 8.66 12.80
N ILE A 662 -2.40 8.44 11.58
CA ILE A 662 -1.62 8.60 10.36
C ILE A 662 -1.92 10.02 9.84
N PRO A 663 -0.94 10.92 9.71
CA PRO A 663 -1.17 12.24 9.14
C PRO A 663 -1.82 12.10 7.77
N GLU A 664 -2.88 12.86 7.52
CA GLU A 664 -3.55 12.87 6.23
C GLU A 664 -2.58 13.32 5.14
N ALA A 665 -2.13 12.36 4.35
CA ALA A 665 -1.38 12.65 3.15
C ALA A 665 -2.37 12.94 2.02
N ILE A 666 -2.05 13.95 1.24
CA ILE A 666 -2.79 14.26 0.02
C ILE A 666 -2.60 13.10 -0.94
N TYR A 667 -3.68 12.46 -1.31
CA TYR A 667 -3.68 11.43 -2.34
C TYR A 667 -3.19 12.03 -3.67
N THR A 668 -1.94 11.80 -3.98
CA THR A 668 -1.48 11.94 -5.34
C THR A 668 -1.85 10.66 -6.07
N GLN A 669 -2.98 10.70 -6.74
CA GLN A 669 -3.22 9.72 -7.79
C GLN A 669 -2.05 9.79 -8.75
N SER A 670 -1.46 8.66 -9.06
CA SER A 670 -0.48 8.57 -10.14
C SER A 670 -1.20 8.92 -11.44
N VAL A 671 -1.19 10.19 -11.80
CA VAL A 671 -1.83 10.68 -13.04
C VAL A 671 -0.91 10.35 -14.20
N TYR A 672 -1.25 9.30 -14.90
CA TYR A 672 -0.67 9.00 -16.20
C TYR A 672 -1.60 9.52 -17.29
N GLU A 673 -1.27 10.65 -17.90
CA GLU A 673 -1.86 11.05 -19.15
C GLU A 673 -0.93 10.74 -20.33
N PRO A 674 -1.41 10.13 -21.43
CA PRO A 674 -0.67 10.10 -22.65
C PRO A 674 -0.58 11.53 -23.22
N THR A 675 0.62 11.99 -23.45
CA THR A 675 0.85 13.22 -24.21
C THR A 675 0.17 13.09 -25.58
N GLN A 676 -0.84 13.91 -25.83
CA GLN A 676 -1.29 14.16 -27.18
C GLN A 676 -0.13 14.85 -27.93
N SER A 677 0.40 14.17 -28.92
CA SER A 677 1.21 14.79 -29.97
C SER A 677 0.33 15.14 -31.15
#